data_3a023122f557ed1129e8675164e029f8
#
_entry.id   3a023122f557ed1129e8675164e029f8
#
_cell.length_a   1.000
_cell.length_b   1.000
_cell.length_c   1.000
_cell.angle_alpha   90.00
_cell.angle_beta   90.00
_cell.angle_gamma   90.00
#
_symmetry.space_group_name_H-M   'P 1'
#
loop_
_entity.id
_entity.type
_entity.pdbx_description
1 polymer ?
#
loop_
_entity_poly.entity_id
_entity_poly.type
_entity_poly.pdbx_seq_one_letter_code
_entity_poly.pdbx_strand_id
1 'polypeptide(L)'
;MHPEDIERWTTLATPAVGPDGTVMVAAARPDADQDHYHSEIVRIAPSAGAASEPDRFTAGDQDSAPVLSPDGRRMVFLRRTGTGRPQLFECPVDGGEPRALAEHPLGAGPATFSPDGTRIVYLAAVPEPGRYGTDDDVPADGERPRRIDRLAYRSDGKGFVLDRPDQVFVQDLGTGAGADAVRLTDEPAGARHPAWTADGTAVLYARASGPDRIDDEIVRVDVPSAADRPAAPQVVVRPGGSAQRLVVDGDTVYYLGAAFPDQDWNGRNTSLWAAPAAGGPPRRMTDEETVDVDAAAGNPVVSGDRVLVAVLDRGASTLAAVPLDARDVRLGDLPLLVGGARVVKGFAAAGEHVVAVVSDPGTPGELVRLGPPSSATPGGPESATPGTAVTDVAAPLREAGLARHVELTATSSDGYPVHGFLVLPPGPGPHPVLLDVHGGPHAAYGWGLFDEAQVYAGAGYAVVLPNPRGSAGYGQDHGRAAVRRFGTVDVADVLALLDAALELPECDGRRVGVMGGSYGGFMTSWLASHAPERFVAGISERAVNAWDSFRGSSDIGYFFASAYVGDDRETLWEISPLAHADDIRIPLLIIHSEQDWRCPVEQAQRLYTALKLRGAETEMLLFPGEGHELSRSGRPRHRLQRFAAILEWWSRYLPVEGGGVAQPAA
;
A
#
# COMPACT_ATOMS: atom_id res chain seq x y z
N MET A 1 18.18 -2.07 -15.65
CA MET A 1 17.99 -2.92 -14.48
C MET A 1 17.59 -4.32 -14.94
N HIS A 2 18.19 -5.39 -14.39
CA HIS A 2 17.83 -6.78 -14.65
C HIS A 2 17.00 -7.34 -13.49
N PRO A 3 16.33 -8.51 -13.64
CA PRO A 3 15.56 -9.11 -12.55
C PRO A 3 16.36 -9.26 -11.24
N GLU A 4 17.61 -9.69 -11.32
CA GLU A 4 18.48 -9.94 -10.17
C GLU A 4 18.86 -8.65 -9.42
N ASP A 5 18.75 -7.49 -10.05
CA ASP A 5 19.04 -6.20 -9.41
C ASP A 5 18.01 -5.83 -8.32
N ILE A 6 16.87 -6.56 -8.21
CA ILE A 6 15.97 -6.38 -7.07
C ILE A 6 16.67 -6.66 -5.73
N GLU A 7 17.72 -7.48 -5.68
CA GLU A 7 18.50 -7.70 -4.46
C GLU A 7 19.33 -6.47 -4.04
N ARG A 8 19.53 -5.50 -4.94
CA ARG A 8 20.13 -4.19 -4.66
C ARG A 8 19.10 -3.16 -4.20
N TRP A 9 17.84 -3.57 -4.17
CA TRP A 9 16.72 -2.68 -3.82
C TRP A 9 16.57 -2.57 -2.31
N THR A 10 17.12 -1.51 -1.72
CA THR A 10 16.89 -1.21 -0.31
C THR A 10 15.69 -0.29 -0.16
N THR A 11 14.72 -0.71 0.65
CA THR A 11 13.53 0.08 0.99
C THR A 11 13.66 0.59 2.41
N LEU A 12 13.49 1.90 2.60
CA LEU A 12 13.34 2.52 3.91
C LEU A 12 11.85 2.59 4.28
N ALA A 13 11.51 2.13 5.50
CA ALA A 13 10.15 2.22 6.03
C ALA A 13 9.87 3.62 6.61
N THR A 14 8.67 3.80 7.18
CA THR A 14 8.33 5.01 7.94
C THR A 14 9.35 5.24 9.06
N PRO A 15 10.02 6.40 9.13
CA PRO A 15 11.02 6.70 10.13
C PRO A 15 10.38 7.03 11.49
N ALA A 16 11.16 6.89 12.57
CA ALA A 16 10.88 7.51 13.86
C ALA A 16 11.96 8.54 14.17
N VAL A 17 11.57 9.72 14.66
CA VAL A 17 12.51 10.80 15.01
C VAL A 17 12.38 11.17 16.48
N GLY A 18 13.50 11.28 17.18
CA GLY A 18 13.57 11.70 18.58
C GLY A 18 13.58 13.23 18.74
N PRO A 19 13.34 13.72 19.96
CA PRO A 19 13.35 15.15 20.26
C PRO A 19 14.73 15.81 20.05
N ASP A 20 15.80 15.02 20.03
CA ASP A 20 17.17 15.46 19.73
C ASP A 20 17.50 15.42 18.22
N GLY A 21 16.57 14.98 17.37
CA GLY A 21 16.76 14.82 15.93
C GLY A 21 17.41 13.50 15.50
N THR A 22 17.67 12.56 16.43
CA THR A 22 18.08 11.18 16.09
C THR A 22 16.96 10.49 15.32
N VAL A 23 17.30 9.80 14.24
CA VAL A 23 16.31 9.04 13.43
C VAL A 23 16.60 7.55 13.51
N MET A 24 15.53 6.77 13.72
CA MET A 24 15.53 5.32 13.57
C MET A 24 14.64 4.95 12.39
N VAL A 25 15.15 4.14 11.48
CA VAL A 25 14.39 3.69 10.30
C VAL A 25 14.72 2.24 9.99
N ALA A 26 13.72 1.45 9.63
CA ALA A 26 13.95 0.09 9.15
C ALA A 26 14.35 0.14 7.68
N ALA A 27 15.47 -0.52 7.36
CA ALA A 27 15.97 -0.73 6.01
C ALA A 27 15.78 -2.20 5.63
N ALA A 28 15.03 -2.47 4.58
CA ALA A 28 14.71 -3.83 4.13
C ALA A 28 15.23 -4.06 2.72
N ARG A 29 15.75 -5.27 2.47
CA ARG A 29 16.19 -5.72 1.14
C ARG A 29 15.81 -7.19 0.91
N PRO A 30 15.45 -7.59 -0.31
CA PRO A 30 15.21 -8.99 -0.64
C PRO A 30 16.53 -9.78 -0.67
N ASP A 31 16.44 -11.05 -0.29
CA ASP A 31 17.51 -12.05 -0.39
C ASP A 31 16.91 -13.30 -1.06
N ALA A 32 17.29 -13.54 -2.31
CA ALA A 32 16.79 -14.68 -3.07
C ALA A 32 17.42 -16.02 -2.63
N ASP A 33 18.64 -16.01 -2.11
CA ASP A 33 19.31 -17.23 -1.63
C ASP A 33 18.62 -17.78 -0.38
N GLN A 34 18.22 -16.90 0.52
CA GLN A 34 17.49 -17.27 1.73
C GLN A 34 15.96 -17.24 1.57
N ASP A 35 15.47 -16.71 0.45
CA ASP A 35 14.07 -16.57 0.09
C ASP A 35 13.24 -15.77 1.11
N HIS A 36 13.82 -14.71 1.65
CA HIS A 36 13.16 -13.78 2.56
C HIS A 36 13.72 -12.36 2.44
N TYR A 37 13.07 -11.41 3.11
CA TYR A 37 13.56 -10.03 3.22
C TYR A 37 14.35 -9.87 4.51
N HIS A 38 15.60 -9.46 4.38
CA HIS A 38 16.37 -8.95 5.51
C HIS A 38 15.90 -7.54 5.84
N SER A 39 15.62 -7.26 7.09
CA SER A 39 15.40 -5.91 7.57
C SER A 39 16.05 -5.66 8.92
N GLU A 40 16.69 -4.51 9.02
CA GLU A 40 17.37 -4.04 10.22
C GLU A 40 16.99 -2.60 10.51
N ILE A 41 17.02 -2.20 11.76
CA ILE A 41 16.84 -0.80 12.12
C ILE A 41 18.21 -0.14 12.09
N VAL A 42 18.30 0.95 11.33
CA VAL A 42 19.49 1.80 11.26
C VAL A 42 19.24 3.11 11.98
N ARG A 43 20.32 3.64 12.58
CA ARG A 43 20.32 4.92 13.28
C ARG A 43 21.03 5.98 12.44
N ILE A 44 20.45 7.16 12.39
CA ILE A 44 21.03 8.32 11.72
C ILE A 44 21.14 9.44 12.74
N ALA A 45 22.38 9.87 12.99
CA ALA A 45 22.67 10.91 13.98
C ALA A 45 22.11 12.28 13.59
N PRO A 46 21.78 13.16 14.53
CA PRO A 46 21.26 14.52 14.26
C PRO A 46 22.16 15.35 13.33
N SER A 47 23.47 15.19 13.47
CA SER A 47 24.49 15.91 12.71
C SER A 47 24.88 15.25 11.38
N ALA A 48 24.26 14.12 11.01
CA ALA A 48 24.57 13.43 9.77
C ALA A 48 24.34 14.36 8.56
N GLY A 49 25.40 14.58 7.79
CA GLY A 49 25.37 15.33 6.54
C GLY A 49 24.87 14.50 5.39
N ALA A 50 24.88 15.08 4.18
CA ALA A 50 24.49 14.40 2.96
C ALA A 50 25.26 13.09 2.78
N ALA A 51 24.52 11.98 2.51
CA ALA A 51 25.07 10.67 2.19
C ALA A 51 25.96 10.03 3.29
N SER A 52 25.58 10.17 4.56
CA SER A 52 26.17 9.39 5.63
C SER A 52 25.76 7.93 5.50
N GLU A 53 26.71 6.99 5.65
CA GLU A 53 26.36 5.59 5.74
C GLU A 53 25.53 5.34 7.03
N PRO A 54 24.33 4.76 6.93
CA PRO A 54 23.48 4.52 8.10
C PRO A 54 24.18 3.56 9.09
N ASP A 55 24.17 3.90 10.39
CA ASP A 55 24.72 3.07 11.43
C ASP A 55 23.74 1.93 11.78
N ARG A 56 24.14 0.68 11.56
CA ARG A 56 23.33 -0.48 11.92
C ARG A 56 23.10 -0.49 13.43
N PHE A 57 21.84 -0.39 13.84
CA PHE A 57 21.47 -0.31 15.24
C PHE A 57 21.02 -1.65 15.82
N THR A 58 20.22 -2.42 15.08
CA THR A 58 19.78 -3.75 15.52
C THR A 58 20.50 -4.87 14.76
N ALA A 59 20.66 -6.01 15.46
CA ALA A 59 21.30 -7.20 14.90
C ALA A 59 20.31 -8.29 14.47
N GLY A 60 19.01 -8.01 14.50
CA GLY A 60 17.98 -8.94 14.06
C GLY A 60 17.90 -9.03 12.53
N ASP A 61 17.36 -10.14 12.04
CA ASP A 61 17.22 -10.41 10.60
C ASP A 61 15.96 -9.78 9.99
N GLN A 62 14.92 -9.57 10.81
CA GLN A 62 13.63 -9.04 10.37
C GLN A 62 13.08 -8.09 11.45
N ASP A 63 13.77 -6.98 11.62
CA ASP A 63 13.36 -5.89 12.52
C ASP A 63 12.64 -4.79 11.73
N SER A 64 11.54 -4.29 12.29
CA SER A 64 10.68 -3.31 11.58
C SER A 64 9.91 -2.41 12.54
N ALA A 65 9.25 -1.38 12.00
CA ALA A 65 8.34 -0.49 12.69
C ALA A 65 8.92 0.11 14.00
N PRO A 66 10.08 0.78 13.96
CA PRO A 66 10.63 1.44 15.13
C PRO A 66 9.73 2.60 15.57
N VAL A 67 9.53 2.72 16.90
CA VAL A 67 8.82 3.84 17.53
C VAL A 67 9.64 4.30 18.72
N LEU A 68 9.84 5.61 18.85
CA LEU A 68 10.59 6.20 19.95
C LEU A 68 9.66 6.68 21.08
N SER A 69 10.12 6.54 22.32
CA SER A 69 9.44 7.14 23.47
C SER A 69 9.47 8.68 23.36
N PRO A 70 8.52 9.41 23.98
CA PRO A 70 8.46 10.87 23.93
C PRO A 70 9.75 11.57 24.39
N ASP A 71 10.50 10.96 25.31
CA ASP A 71 11.80 11.46 25.80
C ASP A 71 12.98 11.05 24.91
N GLY A 72 12.76 10.26 23.85
CA GLY A 72 13.76 9.78 22.90
C GLY A 72 14.73 8.72 23.45
N ARG A 73 14.51 8.18 24.66
CA ARG A 73 15.47 7.28 25.32
C ARG A 73 15.24 5.81 25.06
N ARG A 74 14.02 5.43 24.68
CA ARG A 74 13.61 4.04 24.43
C ARG A 74 13.05 3.90 23.04
N MET A 75 13.29 2.74 22.44
CA MET A 75 12.69 2.32 21.18
C MET A 75 11.91 1.03 21.41
N VAL A 76 10.69 0.97 20.87
CA VAL A 76 9.93 -0.27 20.69
C VAL A 76 9.85 -0.58 19.21
N PHE A 77 9.99 -1.84 18.83
CA PHE A 77 9.99 -2.28 17.45
C PHE A 77 9.46 -3.70 17.31
N LEU A 78 9.14 -4.11 16.10
CA LEU A 78 8.76 -5.48 15.78
C LEU A 78 9.99 -6.27 15.34
N ARG A 79 10.13 -7.49 15.89
CA ARG A 79 11.13 -8.48 15.47
C ARG A 79 10.45 -9.80 15.12
N ARG A 80 10.79 -10.34 13.97
CA ARG A 80 10.45 -11.72 13.61
C ARG A 80 11.69 -12.59 13.72
N THR A 81 11.58 -13.74 14.39
CA THR A 81 12.66 -14.72 14.52
C THR A 81 12.30 -15.97 13.71
N GLY A 82 13.13 -16.31 12.74
CA GLY A 82 12.92 -17.46 11.86
C GLY A 82 11.56 -17.38 11.13
N THR A 83 10.78 -18.46 11.18
CA THR A 83 9.44 -18.55 10.59
C THR A 83 8.32 -18.05 11.52
N GLY A 84 8.69 -17.55 12.72
CA GLY A 84 7.75 -17.05 13.72
C GLY A 84 6.96 -15.82 13.27
N ARG A 85 6.01 -15.41 14.09
CA ARG A 85 5.26 -14.17 13.90
C ARG A 85 6.00 -12.99 14.53
N PRO A 86 5.86 -11.75 14.00
CA PRO A 86 6.51 -10.58 14.59
C PRO A 86 6.02 -10.35 16.02
N GLN A 87 6.97 -10.07 16.94
CA GLN A 87 6.72 -9.77 18.34
C GLN A 87 7.30 -8.40 18.69
N LEU A 88 6.81 -7.79 19.75
CA LEU A 88 7.30 -6.50 20.24
C LEU A 88 8.56 -6.66 21.09
N PHE A 89 9.55 -5.85 20.79
CA PHE A 89 10.79 -5.72 21.55
C PHE A 89 11.03 -4.27 21.96
N GLU A 90 11.70 -4.10 23.08
CA GLU A 90 12.14 -2.80 23.60
C GLU A 90 13.65 -2.78 23.74
N CYS A 91 14.30 -1.65 23.43
CA CYS A 91 15.70 -1.40 23.75
C CYS A 91 15.97 0.09 24.03
N PRO A 92 17.05 0.44 24.78
CA PRO A 92 17.52 1.81 24.89
C PRO A 92 18.03 2.34 23.55
N VAL A 93 17.84 3.65 23.27
CA VAL A 93 18.29 4.30 22.02
C VAL A 93 19.81 4.50 21.96
N ASP A 94 20.47 4.52 23.11
CA ASP A 94 21.93 4.59 23.22
C ASP A 94 22.63 3.23 23.05
N GLY A 95 21.85 2.13 22.90
CA GLY A 95 22.32 0.78 22.68
C GLY A 95 22.00 -0.15 23.84
N GLY A 96 22.16 -1.43 23.60
CA GLY A 96 21.87 -2.49 24.57
C GLY A 96 21.17 -3.68 23.92
N GLU A 97 20.98 -4.76 24.68
CA GLU A 97 20.27 -5.93 24.18
C GLU A 97 18.76 -5.70 24.19
N PRO A 98 18.06 -5.94 23.07
CA PRO A 98 16.62 -5.82 23.00
C PRO A 98 15.92 -6.83 23.92
N ARG A 99 14.95 -6.35 24.69
CA ARG A 99 14.11 -7.16 25.57
C ARG A 99 12.78 -7.46 24.88
N ALA A 100 12.39 -8.74 24.83
CA ALA A 100 11.06 -9.13 24.39
C ALA A 100 10.01 -8.59 25.38
N LEU A 101 8.89 -8.13 24.83
CA LEU A 101 7.68 -7.73 25.54
C LEU A 101 6.69 -8.91 25.62
N ALA A 102 5.39 -8.65 25.66
CA ALA A 102 4.40 -9.74 25.67
C ALA A 102 4.49 -10.58 24.36
N GLU A 103 4.34 -11.89 24.52
CA GLU A 103 4.27 -12.83 23.39
C GLU A 103 2.82 -13.08 23.00
N HIS A 104 2.54 -12.97 21.71
CA HIS A 104 1.24 -13.26 21.12
C HIS A 104 1.37 -14.39 20.08
N PRO A 105 0.56 -15.47 20.19
CA PRO A 105 0.66 -16.65 19.31
C PRO A 105 0.53 -16.32 17.82
N LEU A 106 -0.25 -15.31 17.47
CA LEU A 106 -0.43 -14.84 16.09
C LEU A 106 0.38 -13.58 15.77
N GLY A 107 1.27 -13.16 16.67
CA GLY A 107 2.08 -11.96 16.55
C GLY A 107 1.40 -10.69 17.05
N ALA A 108 2.17 -9.60 17.07
CA ALA A 108 1.70 -8.26 17.42
C ALA A 108 1.87 -7.29 16.26
N GLY A 109 1.05 -6.25 16.23
CA GLY A 109 1.20 -5.10 15.35
C GLY A 109 2.14 -4.02 15.95
N PRO A 110 2.43 -2.97 15.15
CA PRO A 110 3.22 -1.83 15.63
C PRO A 110 2.61 -1.19 16.88
N ALA A 111 3.47 -0.76 17.80
CA ALA A 111 3.07 -0.11 19.04
C ALA A 111 3.12 1.43 18.93
N THR A 112 2.44 2.10 19.88
CA THR A 112 2.54 3.55 20.11
C THR A 112 2.70 3.79 21.60
N PHE A 113 3.68 4.64 21.99
CA PHE A 113 3.88 5.03 23.37
C PHE A 113 2.74 5.89 23.91
N SER A 114 2.44 5.72 25.21
CA SER A 114 1.64 6.68 25.95
C SER A 114 2.36 8.05 26.03
N PRO A 115 1.62 9.17 26.23
CA PRO A 115 2.22 10.49 26.30
C PRO A 115 3.31 10.66 27.38
N ASP A 116 3.21 9.92 28.48
CA ASP A 116 4.23 9.89 29.56
C ASP A 116 5.38 8.89 29.28
N GLY A 117 5.29 8.13 28.16
CA GLY A 117 6.29 7.15 27.76
C GLY A 117 6.35 5.89 28.64
N THR A 118 5.45 5.68 29.59
CA THR A 118 5.52 4.55 30.52
C THR A 118 4.83 3.29 30.01
N ARG A 119 3.94 3.41 29.03
CA ARG A 119 3.13 2.34 28.46
C ARG A 119 3.17 2.36 26.93
N ILE A 120 2.75 1.25 26.34
CA ILE A 120 2.49 1.15 24.89
C ILE A 120 1.08 0.63 24.66
N VAL A 121 0.48 1.02 23.50
CA VAL A 121 -0.74 0.45 22.94
C VAL A 121 -0.44 -0.19 21.59
N TYR A 122 -1.04 -1.34 21.32
CA TYR A 122 -0.87 -2.07 20.06
C TYR A 122 -2.05 -2.99 19.80
N LEU A 123 -2.09 -3.59 18.62
CA LEU A 123 -3.06 -4.61 18.22
C LEU A 123 -2.42 -5.99 18.22
N ALA A 124 -3.20 -7.00 18.64
CA ALA A 124 -2.87 -8.39 18.44
C ALA A 124 -4.14 -9.20 18.17
N ALA A 125 -4.05 -10.19 17.30
CA ALA A 125 -5.17 -11.09 17.02
C ALA A 125 -5.40 -12.05 18.19
N VAL A 126 -6.66 -12.20 18.60
CA VAL A 126 -7.07 -13.09 19.70
C VAL A 126 -7.91 -14.23 19.15
N PRO A 127 -7.35 -15.44 18.98
CA PRO A 127 -8.11 -16.59 18.53
C PRO A 127 -9.17 -17.03 19.55
N GLU A 128 -10.29 -17.58 19.07
CA GLU A 128 -11.28 -18.24 19.90
C GLU A 128 -10.67 -19.42 20.67
N PRO A 129 -11.17 -19.75 21.89
CA PRO A 129 -10.72 -20.93 22.64
C PRO A 129 -10.78 -22.23 21.83
N GLY A 130 -9.75 -23.09 21.94
CA GLY A 130 -9.65 -24.35 21.20
C GLY A 130 -9.27 -24.19 19.73
N ARG A 131 -8.66 -23.09 19.35
CA ARG A 131 -8.02 -22.87 18.05
C ARG A 131 -6.50 -22.77 18.19
N TYR A 132 -5.81 -22.89 17.08
CA TYR A 132 -4.37 -22.63 17.00
C TYR A 132 -4.04 -21.27 17.61
N GLY A 133 -3.13 -21.28 18.56
CA GLY A 133 -2.72 -20.10 19.33
C GLY A 133 -3.48 -19.90 20.66
N THR A 134 -4.48 -20.73 20.97
CA THR A 134 -5.12 -20.78 22.31
C THR A 134 -5.12 -22.17 22.91
N ASP A 135 -4.72 -23.17 22.15
CA ASP A 135 -4.60 -24.57 22.56
C ASP A 135 -3.34 -25.13 21.88
N ASP A 136 -2.34 -25.48 22.67
CA ASP A 136 -1.03 -25.94 22.18
C ASP A 136 -1.11 -27.28 21.43
N ASP A 137 -2.16 -28.07 21.72
CA ASP A 137 -2.41 -29.37 21.06
C ASP A 137 -3.12 -29.22 19.69
N VAL A 138 -3.51 -27.99 19.31
CA VAL A 138 -4.24 -27.74 18.05
C VAL A 138 -3.31 -27.08 17.02
N PRO A 139 -2.81 -27.81 16.02
CA PRO A 139 -2.06 -27.24 14.91
C PRO A 139 -2.99 -26.47 13.96
N ALA A 140 -2.43 -25.58 13.13
CA ALA A 140 -3.17 -24.71 12.24
C ALA A 140 -4.07 -25.47 11.22
N ASP A 141 -3.66 -26.66 10.81
CA ASP A 141 -4.41 -27.56 9.91
C ASP A 141 -5.38 -28.52 10.63
N GLY A 142 -5.27 -28.58 11.98
CA GLY A 142 -6.15 -29.41 12.85
C GLY A 142 -7.29 -28.63 13.50
N GLU A 143 -7.50 -27.37 13.17
CA GLU A 143 -8.57 -26.55 13.74
C GLU A 143 -9.98 -27.11 13.44
N ARG A 144 -10.89 -26.94 14.41
CA ARG A 144 -12.31 -27.25 14.22
C ARG A 144 -12.93 -26.44 13.07
N PRO A 145 -14.02 -26.93 12.42
CA PRO A 145 -14.73 -26.19 11.38
C PRO A 145 -15.13 -24.78 11.83
N ARG A 146 -15.06 -23.81 10.89
CA ARG A 146 -15.50 -22.43 11.11
C ARG A 146 -16.99 -22.30 10.81
N ARG A 147 -17.72 -21.64 11.69
CA ARG A 147 -19.08 -21.20 11.40
C ARG A 147 -19.00 -19.76 10.86
N ILE A 148 -19.42 -19.55 9.63
CA ILE A 148 -19.41 -18.25 8.95
C ILE A 148 -20.84 -17.69 8.98
N ASP A 149 -21.02 -16.51 9.58
CA ASP A 149 -22.28 -15.79 9.71
C ASP A 149 -22.17 -14.29 9.35
N ARG A 150 -20.99 -13.88 8.82
CA ARG A 150 -20.70 -12.51 8.36
C ARG A 150 -19.99 -12.52 7.02
N LEU A 151 -20.14 -11.43 6.26
CA LEU A 151 -19.50 -11.26 4.95
C LEU A 151 -17.99 -11.05 5.08
N ALA A 152 -17.55 -10.24 6.06
CA ALA A 152 -16.13 -9.97 6.32
C ALA A 152 -15.47 -11.06 7.18
N TYR A 153 -15.44 -12.32 6.68
CA TYR A 153 -14.90 -13.46 7.45
C TYR A 153 -13.44 -13.77 7.16
N ARG A 154 -12.89 -13.21 6.08
CA ARG A 154 -11.48 -13.38 5.67
C ARG A 154 -10.94 -12.11 5.06
N SER A 155 -9.62 -11.99 4.96
CA SER A 155 -8.92 -10.88 4.34
C SER A 155 -7.67 -11.38 3.64
N ASP A 156 -7.37 -10.85 2.47
CA ASP A 156 -6.14 -11.19 1.76
C ASP A 156 -4.91 -10.87 2.63
N GLY A 157 -3.90 -11.71 2.57
CA GLY A 157 -2.69 -11.63 3.40
C GLY A 157 -2.85 -12.02 4.88
N LYS A 158 -4.10 -12.03 5.43
CA LYS A 158 -4.37 -12.46 6.82
C LYS A 158 -5.05 -13.84 6.90
N GLY A 159 -5.82 -14.23 5.90
CA GLY A 159 -6.64 -15.42 5.93
C GLY A 159 -7.97 -15.19 6.66
N PHE A 160 -8.44 -16.18 7.42
CA PHE A 160 -9.67 -16.08 8.20
C PHE A 160 -9.48 -15.17 9.41
N VAL A 161 -10.37 -14.19 9.58
CA VAL A 161 -10.27 -13.15 10.62
C VAL A 161 -11.43 -13.19 11.62
N LEU A 162 -12.54 -13.83 11.27
CA LEU A 162 -13.75 -13.85 12.09
C LEU A 162 -13.54 -14.52 13.46
N ASP A 163 -12.77 -15.59 13.52
CA ASP A 163 -12.47 -16.38 14.73
C ASP A 163 -11.17 -15.97 15.43
N ARG A 164 -10.55 -14.88 14.99
CA ARG A 164 -9.30 -14.28 15.53
C ARG A 164 -9.23 -12.78 15.30
N PRO A 165 -10.22 -12.02 15.80
CA PRO A 165 -10.25 -10.57 15.60
C PRO A 165 -9.09 -9.87 16.29
N ASP A 166 -8.58 -8.81 15.67
CA ASP A 166 -7.58 -7.94 16.29
C ASP A 166 -8.20 -7.21 17.50
N GLN A 167 -7.49 -7.21 18.63
CA GLN A 167 -7.89 -6.55 19.86
C GLN A 167 -6.85 -5.52 20.29
N VAL A 168 -7.30 -4.49 21.01
CA VAL A 168 -6.40 -3.48 21.61
C VAL A 168 -5.79 -4.02 22.89
N PHE A 169 -4.47 -3.93 22.97
CA PHE A 169 -3.69 -4.25 24.16
C PHE A 169 -2.92 -3.04 24.67
N VAL A 170 -2.76 -2.95 25.97
CA VAL A 170 -1.88 -2.00 26.64
C VAL A 170 -0.88 -2.79 27.50
N GLN A 171 0.38 -2.35 27.50
CA GLN A 171 1.43 -2.94 28.30
C GLN A 171 2.26 -1.88 28.99
N ASP A 172 2.52 -2.05 30.30
CA ASP A 172 3.45 -1.23 31.06
C ASP A 172 4.90 -1.59 30.72
N LEU A 173 5.74 -0.58 30.55
CA LEU A 173 7.17 -0.72 30.28
C LEU A 173 8.04 -0.50 31.53
N GLY A 174 7.50 -0.74 32.73
CA GLY A 174 8.19 -0.58 34.02
C GLY A 174 9.40 -1.48 34.17
N THR A 175 10.17 -1.26 35.29
CA THR A 175 11.48 -1.87 35.55
C THR A 175 11.45 -3.37 35.94
N GLY A 176 10.30 -4.03 35.88
CA GLY A 176 10.15 -5.46 36.20
C GLY A 176 10.00 -6.31 34.92
N ALA A 177 10.67 -7.45 34.87
CA ALA A 177 10.38 -8.46 33.85
C ALA A 177 8.93 -8.94 34.01
N GLY A 178 8.10 -8.80 32.98
CA GLY A 178 6.81 -9.48 32.88
C GLY A 178 5.60 -8.73 33.43
N ALA A 179 5.46 -7.40 33.18
CA ALA A 179 4.14 -6.82 33.25
C ALA A 179 3.30 -7.42 32.12
N ASP A 180 2.24 -8.16 32.48
CA ASP A 180 1.35 -8.77 31.52
C ASP A 180 0.64 -7.70 30.66
N ALA A 181 0.52 -7.96 29.39
CA ALA A 181 -0.28 -7.11 28.51
C ALA A 181 -1.77 -7.22 28.87
N VAL A 182 -2.42 -6.08 29.02
CA VAL A 182 -3.85 -6.00 29.33
C VAL A 182 -4.65 -5.84 28.05
N ARG A 183 -5.56 -6.78 27.74
CA ARG A 183 -6.52 -6.67 26.66
C ARG A 183 -7.63 -5.68 27.03
N LEU A 184 -7.76 -4.59 26.27
CA LEU A 184 -8.78 -3.56 26.52
C LEU A 184 -10.10 -3.82 25.84
N THR A 185 -10.13 -4.57 24.74
CA THR A 185 -11.32 -4.71 23.90
C THR A 185 -11.72 -6.18 23.70
N ASP A 186 -12.98 -6.38 23.35
CA ASP A 186 -13.56 -7.66 22.92
C ASP A 186 -14.48 -7.40 21.73
N GLU A 187 -13.88 -6.78 20.67
CA GLU A 187 -14.61 -6.39 19.47
C GLU A 187 -14.78 -7.58 18.52
N PRO A 188 -16.04 -8.00 18.24
CA PRO A 188 -16.26 -9.18 17.41
C PRO A 188 -15.80 -9.04 15.95
N ALA A 189 -15.71 -7.80 15.43
CA ALA A 189 -15.20 -7.50 14.09
C ALA A 189 -13.75 -6.97 14.12
N GLY A 190 -13.11 -7.00 15.29
CA GLY A 190 -11.79 -6.45 15.52
C GLY A 190 -11.76 -4.94 15.73
N ALA A 191 -10.74 -4.48 16.45
CA ALA A 191 -10.39 -3.09 16.64
C ALA A 191 -9.28 -2.68 15.65
N ARG A 192 -9.22 -1.38 15.32
CA ARG A 192 -8.26 -0.84 14.36
C ARG A 192 -7.75 0.53 14.81
N HIS A 193 -6.52 0.88 14.43
CA HIS A 193 -5.94 2.21 14.57
C HIS A 193 -6.00 2.80 15.99
N PRO A 194 -5.49 2.10 17.03
CA PRO A 194 -5.53 2.61 18.40
C PRO A 194 -4.65 3.84 18.55
N ALA A 195 -5.13 4.80 19.35
CA ALA A 195 -4.42 6.04 19.70
C ALA A 195 -4.67 6.41 21.17
N TRP A 196 -3.63 6.81 21.89
CA TRP A 196 -3.74 7.30 23.26
C TRP A 196 -4.49 8.63 23.33
N THR A 197 -5.29 8.84 24.37
CA THR A 197 -5.71 10.20 24.77
C THR A 197 -4.51 10.98 25.30
N ALA A 198 -4.54 12.32 25.20
CA ALA A 198 -3.42 13.16 25.61
C ALA A 198 -3.03 13.04 27.09
N ASP A 199 -3.99 12.70 27.95
CA ASP A 199 -3.77 12.44 29.38
C ASP A 199 -3.29 11.00 29.67
N GLY A 200 -3.23 10.13 28.64
CA GLY A 200 -2.83 8.73 28.77
C GLY A 200 -3.81 7.86 29.57
N THR A 201 -5.03 8.34 29.89
CA THR A 201 -5.99 7.60 30.71
C THR A 201 -6.88 6.67 29.89
N ALA A 202 -6.99 6.88 28.57
CA ALA A 202 -7.80 6.07 27.68
C ALA A 202 -7.16 5.89 26.31
N VAL A 203 -7.74 4.98 25.53
CA VAL A 203 -7.39 4.71 24.13
C VAL A 203 -8.62 4.96 23.26
N LEU A 204 -8.43 5.68 22.16
CA LEU A 204 -9.38 5.73 21.04
C LEU A 204 -9.00 4.67 20.01
N TYR A 205 -10.00 4.06 19.39
CA TYR A 205 -9.79 3.12 18.31
C TYR A 205 -10.96 3.15 17.32
N ALA A 206 -10.73 2.69 16.10
CA ALA A 206 -11.78 2.54 15.10
C ALA A 206 -12.35 1.11 15.12
N ARG A 207 -13.66 0.97 14.89
CA ARG A 207 -14.34 -0.30 14.65
C ARG A 207 -15.40 -0.13 13.57
N ALA A 208 -15.82 -1.23 12.92
CA ALA A 208 -16.99 -1.19 12.05
C ALA A 208 -18.26 -0.76 12.84
N SER A 209 -19.13 0.05 12.25
CA SER A 209 -20.35 0.54 12.89
C SER A 209 -21.40 -0.55 13.14
N GLY A 210 -21.24 -1.70 12.52
CA GLY A 210 -22.10 -2.87 12.68
C GLY A 210 -21.63 -4.08 11.85
N PRO A 211 -22.30 -5.23 11.98
CA PRO A 211 -22.04 -6.41 11.17
C PRO A 211 -22.15 -6.08 9.68
N ASP A 212 -21.18 -6.54 8.89
CA ASP A 212 -21.14 -6.36 7.42
C ASP A 212 -21.17 -4.90 6.94
N ARG A 213 -20.87 -3.95 7.85
CA ARG A 213 -20.71 -2.52 7.55
C ARG A 213 -19.27 -2.21 7.19
N ILE A 214 -19.09 -1.25 6.28
CA ILE A 214 -17.78 -0.74 5.87
C ILE A 214 -17.49 0.67 6.41
N ASP A 215 -18.49 1.31 7.02
CA ASP A 215 -18.35 2.56 7.76
C ASP A 215 -17.91 2.31 9.20
N ASP A 216 -17.24 3.28 9.78
CA ASP A 216 -16.60 3.18 11.08
C ASP A 216 -17.25 4.01 12.17
N GLU A 217 -17.02 3.60 13.41
CA GLU A 217 -17.17 4.39 14.63
C GLU A 217 -15.79 4.58 15.27
N ILE A 218 -15.50 5.75 15.83
CA ILE A 218 -14.38 5.97 16.73
C ILE A 218 -14.88 5.80 18.16
N VAL A 219 -14.21 4.93 18.89
CA VAL A 219 -14.63 4.47 20.21
C VAL A 219 -13.55 4.76 21.23
N ARG A 220 -13.94 5.15 22.44
CA ARG A 220 -13.09 5.36 23.62
C ARG A 220 -13.22 4.17 24.56
N VAL A 221 -12.09 3.69 25.07
CA VAL A 221 -12.01 2.75 26.20
C VAL A 221 -11.01 3.28 27.24
N ASP A 222 -11.44 3.33 28.49
CA ASP A 222 -10.55 3.74 29.58
C ASP A 222 -9.57 2.63 29.92
N VAL A 223 -8.31 3.01 30.17
CA VAL A 223 -7.28 2.06 30.59
C VAL A 223 -7.48 1.79 32.09
N PRO A 224 -7.73 0.51 32.48
CA PRO A 224 -8.02 0.20 33.88
C PRO A 224 -6.77 0.41 34.76
N SER A 225 -6.98 0.71 36.03
CA SER A 225 -5.98 0.47 37.05
C SER A 225 -5.72 -1.05 37.18
N ALA A 226 -4.55 -1.45 37.66
CA ALA A 226 -4.08 -2.85 37.70
C ALA A 226 -5.05 -3.91 38.31
N ALA A 227 -6.14 -3.47 38.95
CA ALA A 227 -7.13 -4.32 39.64
C ALA A 227 -8.51 -4.36 38.94
N ASP A 228 -8.77 -3.47 37.99
CA ASP A 228 -10.10 -3.26 37.42
C ASP A 228 -10.24 -3.94 36.03
N ARG A 229 -11.46 -4.31 35.68
CA ARG A 229 -11.77 -4.68 34.27
C ARG A 229 -11.93 -3.42 33.44
N PRO A 230 -11.57 -3.47 32.13
CA PRO A 230 -11.87 -2.36 31.22
C PRO A 230 -13.35 -1.97 31.29
N ALA A 231 -13.61 -0.66 31.31
CA ALA A 231 -14.95 -0.15 31.20
C ALA A 231 -15.57 -0.48 29.82
N ALA A 232 -16.90 -0.44 29.72
CA ALA A 232 -17.56 -0.63 28.44
C ALA A 232 -17.14 0.46 27.44
N PRO A 233 -16.77 0.11 26.19
CA PRO A 233 -16.38 1.07 25.17
C PRO A 233 -17.50 2.06 24.85
N GLN A 234 -17.16 3.34 24.61
CA GLN A 234 -18.10 4.41 24.31
C GLN A 234 -17.83 5.00 22.92
N VAL A 235 -18.84 5.08 22.08
CA VAL A 235 -18.72 5.75 20.78
C VAL A 235 -18.59 7.25 21.01
N VAL A 236 -17.49 7.84 20.54
CA VAL A 236 -17.20 9.27 20.68
C VAL A 236 -17.38 10.03 19.37
N VAL A 237 -17.07 9.40 18.21
CA VAL A 237 -17.26 10.03 16.89
C VAL A 237 -17.95 9.05 15.94
N ARG A 238 -18.88 9.57 15.14
CA ARG A 238 -19.45 8.89 13.97
C ARG A 238 -19.03 9.63 12.71
N PRO A 239 -18.01 9.10 11.98
CA PRO A 239 -17.47 9.76 10.79
C PRO A 239 -18.49 9.91 9.66
N GLY A 240 -19.50 9.05 9.59
CA GLY A 240 -20.39 8.94 8.43
C GLY A 240 -19.71 8.31 7.21
N GLY A 241 -18.71 7.49 7.46
CA GLY A 241 -17.88 6.81 6.48
C GLY A 241 -16.69 6.11 7.15
N SER A 242 -15.52 6.06 6.52
CA SER A 242 -14.34 5.41 7.08
C SER A 242 -13.56 6.31 8.06
N ALA A 243 -12.86 5.66 9.01
CA ALA A 243 -11.89 6.30 9.89
C ALA A 243 -10.66 5.40 10.09
N GLN A 244 -9.49 5.92 9.75
CA GLN A 244 -8.22 5.24 9.88
C GLN A 244 -7.11 6.19 10.34
N ARG A 245 -5.98 5.64 10.78
CA ARG A 245 -4.80 6.43 11.13
C ARG A 245 -5.08 7.47 12.21
N LEU A 246 -5.74 7.07 13.32
CA LEU A 246 -6.11 7.96 14.40
C LEU A 246 -4.87 8.49 15.12
N VAL A 247 -4.88 9.79 15.43
CA VAL A 247 -3.88 10.48 16.28
C VAL A 247 -4.62 11.46 17.19
N VAL A 248 -4.25 11.55 18.46
CA VAL A 248 -4.84 12.50 19.41
C VAL A 248 -3.78 13.51 19.82
N ASP A 249 -4.15 14.80 19.75
CA ASP A 249 -3.38 15.91 20.31
C ASP A 249 -4.30 16.83 21.11
N GLY A 250 -3.95 17.10 22.35
CA GLY A 250 -4.83 17.80 23.28
C GLY A 250 -6.22 17.15 23.36
N ASP A 251 -7.25 17.94 23.15
CA ASP A 251 -8.64 17.51 23.17
C ASP A 251 -9.19 17.10 21.78
N THR A 252 -8.33 16.94 20.78
CA THR A 252 -8.73 16.66 19.40
C THR A 252 -8.20 15.33 18.92
N VAL A 253 -9.06 14.52 18.30
CA VAL A 253 -8.66 13.36 17.48
C VAL A 253 -8.64 13.77 16.02
N TYR A 254 -7.51 13.53 15.38
CA TYR A 254 -7.30 13.63 13.92
C TYR A 254 -7.36 12.25 13.33
N TYR A 255 -7.96 12.12 12.15
CA TYR A 255 -8.03 10.84 11.45
C TYR A 255 -8.15 11.03 9.93
N LEU A 256 -7.78 10.01 9.18
CA LEU A 256 -7.96 9.94 7.75
C LEU A 256 -9.24 9.18 7.43
N GLY A 257 -9.98 9.60 6.40
CA GLY A 257 -11.18 8.90 5.99
C GLY A 257 -11.96 9.62 4.90
N ALA A 258 -12.96 8.93 4.37
CA ALA A 258 -13.93 9.47 3.43
C ALA A 258 -15.33 9.39 4.04
N ALA A 259 -16.15 10.42 3.84
CA ALA A 259 -17.59 10.35 4.14
C ALA A 259 -18.32 9.76 2.92
N PHE A 260 -19.23 8.81 3.17
CA PHE A 260 -20.02 8.19 2.10
C PHE A 260 -21.37 7.66 2.62
N PRO A 261 -22.43 7.74 1.81
CA PRO A 261 -23.70 7.12 2.15
C PRO A 261 -23.63 5.60 1.89
N ASP A 262 -24.30 4.83 2.72
CA ASP A 262 -24.44 3.37 2.60
C ASP A 262 -23.09 2.64 2.41
N GLN A 263 -22.83 2.11 1.23
CA GLN A 263 -21.57 1.42 0.86
C GLN A 263 -20.91 2.06 -0.37
N ASP A 264 -21.24 3.30 -0.72
CA ASP A 264 -20.72 4.03 -1.88
C ASP A 264 -19.39 4.73 -1.58
N TRP A 265 -18.36 3.96 -1.25
CA TRP A 265 -17.03 4.46 -0.87
C TRP A 265 -16.04 4.52 -2.04
N ASN A 266 -16.30 3.79 -3.12
CA ASN A 266 -15.35 3.57 -4.20
C ASN A 266 -14.99 4.86 -4.97
N GLY A 267 -13.70 5.04 -5.24
CA GLY A 267 -13.19 6.19 -5.99
C GLY A 267 -13.34 7.53 -5.25
N ARG A 268 -13.56 7.50 -3.92
CA ARG A 268 -13.60 8.70 -3.09
C ARG A 268 -12.22 9.02 -2.56
N ASN A 269 -11.90 10.30 -2.53
CA ASN A 269 -10.69 10.79 -1.93
C ASN A 269 -10.70 10.60 -0.41
N THR A 270 -9.55 10.31 0.15
CA THR A 270 -9.31 10.32 1.58
C THR A 270 -9.03 11.73 2.05
N SER A 271 -9.80 12.23 3.02
CA SER A 271 -9.61 13.55 3.65
C SER A 271 -9.00 13.43 5.03
N LEU A 272 -8.38 14.52 5.50
CA LEU A 272 -8.01 14.72 6.91
C LEU A 272 -9.22 15.31 7.66
N TRP A 273 -9.51 14.72 8.81
CA TRP A 273 -10.62 15.11 9.69
C TRP A 273 -10.14 15.41 11.11
N ALA A 274 -10.88 16.26 11.82
CA ALA A 274 -10.70 16.54 13.24
C ALA A 274 -12.04 16.43 13.97
N ALA A 275 -12.02 15.89 15.19
CA ALA A 275 -13.20 15.86 16.07
C ALA A 275 -12.78 15.99 17.54
N PRO A 276 -13.67 16.42 18.46
CA PRO A 276 -13.36 16.38 19.88
C PRO A 276 -13.14 14.94 20.37
N ALA A 277 -12.03 14.67 21.05
CA ALA A 277 -11.68 13.34 21.56
C ALA A 277 -12.68 12.85 22.65
N ALA A 278 -13.34 13.78 23.34
CA ALA A 278 -14.39 13.48 24.31
C ALA A 278 -15.76 13.19 23.66
N GLY A 279 -15.88 13.39 22.35
CA GLY A 279 -17.10 13.16 21.59
C GLY A 279 -17.69 14.44 20.98
N GLY A 280 -18.17 14.31 19.74
CA GLY A 280 -18.78 15.40 19.01
C GLY A 280 -18.76 15.20 17.49
N PRO A 281 -19.32 16.15 16.73
CA PRO A 281 -19.35 16.06 15.28
C PRO A 281 -17.94 16.24 14.69
N PRO A 282 -17.57 15.45 13.67
CA PRO A 282 -16.32 15.63 12.95
C PRO A 282 -16.36 16.89 12.06
N ARG A 283 -15.19 17.47 11.84
CA ARG A 283 -14.94 18.58 10.93
C ARG A 283 -13.92 18.15 9.88
N ARG A 284 -14.27 18.30 8.61
CA ARG A 284 -13.35 18.05 7.52
C ARG A 284 -12.34 19.19 7.42
N MET A 285 -11.05 18.85 7.36
CA MET A 285 -9.97 19.82 7.29
C MET A 285 -9.51 20.07 5.86
N THR A 286 -9.52 19.02 5.02
CA THR A 286 -9.10 19.09 3.61
C THR A 286 -10.30 18.92 2.68
N ASP A 287 -10.30 19.60 1.55
CA ASP A 287 -11.37 19.57 0.54
C ASP A 287 -11.47 18.18 -0.11
N GLU A 288 -12.66 17.59 -0.12
CA GLU A 288 -12.86 16.21 -0.61
C GLU A 288 -12.67 16.05 -2.12
N GLU A 289 -12.89 17.12 -2.89
CA GLU A 289 -12.75 17.05 -4.35
C GLU A 289 -11.29 17.11 -4.78
N THR A 290 -10.50 17.98 -4.17
CA THR A 290 -9.15 18.30 -4.66
C THR A 290 -8.03 17.65 -3.88
N VAL A 291 -8.29 17.13 -2.66
CA VAL A 291 -7.26 16.56 -1.78
C VAL A 291 -7.53 15.08 -1.56
N ASP A 292 -6.58 14.24 -1.94
CA ASP A 292 -6.56 12.81 -1.67
C ASP A 292 -5.36 12.48 -0.79
N VAL A 293 -5.60 12.23 0.50
CA VAL A 293 -4.53 11.96 1.47
C VAL A 293 -4.02 10.54 1.29
N ASP A 294 -2.70 10.40 1.09
CA ASP A 294 -2.01 9.12 0.97
C ASP A 294 -1.87 8.43 2.32
N ALA A 295 -2.87 7.65 2.70
CA ALA A 295 -2.86 6.90 3.96
C ALA A 295 -1.76 5.80 4.01
N ALA A 296 -1.17 5.42 2.88
CA ALA A 296 -0.08 4.46 2.81
C ALA A 296 1.23 5.06 3.35
N ALA A 297 1.43 6.37 3.24
CA ALA A 297 2.61 7.06 3.74
C ALA A 297 2.69 7.16 5.28
N GLY A 298 1.60 6.88 6.01
CA GLY A 298 1.61 6.81 7.46
C GLY A 298 0.47 7.53 8.16
N ASN A 299 0.63 7.72 9.46
CA ASN A 299 -0.32 8.46 10.29
C ASN A 299 -0.17 9.97 10.08
N PRO A 300 -1.24 10.78 10.28
CA PRO A 300 -1.09 12.21 10.50
C PRO A 300 -0.11 12.49 11.64
N VAL A 301 0.70 13.53 11.52
CA VAL A 301 1.63 13.92 12.57
C VAL A 301 1.36 15.36 12.98
N VAL A 302 0.92 15.58 14.22
CA VAL A 302 0.74 16.92 14.75
C VAL A 302 2.11 17.50 15.14
N SER A 303 2.44 18.69 14.64
CA SER A 303 3.68 19.38 14.95
C SER A 303 3.44 20.90 14.97
N GLY A 304 3.56 21.49 16.14
CA GLY A 304 3.24 22.91 16.36
C GLY A 304 1.76 23.22 16.07
N ASP A 305 1.49 24.15 15.18
CA ASP A 305 0.15 24.57 14.76
C ASP A 305 -0.35 23.86 13.47
N ARG A 306 0.29 22.74 13.10
CA ARG A 306 0.06 22.02 11.85
C ARG A 306 -0.18 20.53 12.07
N VAL A 307 -0.90 19.91 11.12
CA VAL A 307 -0.96 18.47 10.92
C VAL A 307 -0.26 18.14 9.62
N LEU A 308 0.79 17.33 9.66
CA LEU A 308 1.48 16.82 8.48
C LEU A 308 0.72 15.63 7.93
N VAL A 309 0.49 15.62 6.62
CA VAL A 309 -0.10 14.51 5.85
C VAL A 309 0.54 14.42 4.47
N ALA A 310 0.71 13.22 3.95
CA ALA A 310 1.05 13.03 2.54
C ALA A 310 -0.21 13.17 1.67
N VAL A 311 -0.08 13.76 0.49
CA VAL A 311 -1.21 14.04 -0.41
C VAL A 311 -0.84 13.62 -1.83
N LEU A 312 -1.70 12.83 -2.47
CA LEU A 312 -1.55 12.40 -3.86
C LEU A 312 -1.86 13.55 -4.82
N ASP A 313 -1.01 13.75 -5.81
CA ASP A 313 -1.18 14.75 -6.86
C ASP A 313 -0.51 14.29 -8.16
N ARG A 314 -1.30 13.83 -9.13
CA ARG A 314 -0.87 13.46 -10.49
C ARG A 314 0.40 12.60 -10.51
N GLY A 315 0.37 11.50 -9.75
CA GLY A 315 1.48 10.56 -9.64
C GLY A 315 2.59 10.98 -8.68
N ALA A 316 2.52 12.16 -8.08
CA ALA A 316 3.33 12.55 -6.92
C ALA A 316 2.60 12.20 -5.61
N SER A 317 3.36 12.12 -4.51
CA SER A 317 2.84 12.15 -3.14
C SER A 317 3.63 13.23 -2.39
N THR A 318 2.98 14.37 -2.12
CA THR A 318 3.58 15.55 -1.50
C THR A 318 3.43 15.51 0.01
N LEU A 319 4.27 16.20 0.79
CA LEU A 319 4.08 16.36 2.23
C LEU A 319 3.49 17.74 2.53
N ALA A 320 2.24 17.76 2.96
CA ALA A 320 1.51 18.99 3.30
C ALA A 320 1.48 19.24 4.81
N ALA A 321 1.50 20.52 5.20
CA ALA A 321 1.39 21.00 6.58
C ALA A 321 0.06 21.74 6.76
N VAL A 322 -1.00 21.01 7.08
CA VAL A 322 -2.39 21.50 7.20
C VAL A 322 -2.56 22.28 8.50
N PRO A 323 -3.05 23.54 8.51
CA PRO A 323 -3.33 24.28 9.75
C PRO A 323 -4.33 23.55 10.66
N LEU A 324 -4.17 23.61 11.98
CA LEU A 324 -5.07 22.95 12.96
C LEU A 324 -6.52 23.45 12.87
N ASP A 325 -6.74 24.71 12.47
CA ASP A 325 -8.04 25.33 12.31
C ASP A 325 -8.63 25.19 10.89
N ALA A 326 -7.92 24.49 9.99
CA ALA A 326 -8.31 24.31 8.59
C ALA A 326 -9.72 23.77 8.43
N ARG A 327 -10.42 24.23 7.37
CA ARG A 327 -11.74 23.77 6.94
C ARG A 327 -11.76 23.69 5.43
N ASP A 328 -11.93 22.50 4.88
CA ASP A 328 -12.05 22.23 3.44
C ASP A 328 -10.98 22.96 2.60
N VAL A 329 -9.70 22.90 3.08
CA VAL A 329 -8.58 23.51 2.37
C VAL A 329 -8.29 22.73 1.10
N ARG A 330 -8.23 23.45 -0.02
CA ARG A 330 -7.98 22.85 -1.35
C ARG A 330 -6.51 22.56 -1.56
N LEU A 331 -6.21 21.62 -2.47
CA LEU A 331 -4.85 21.20 -2.80
C LEU A 331 -3.93 22.38 -3.15
N GLY A 332 -4.40 23.31 -3.97
CA GLY A 332 -3.60 24.49 -4.38
C GLY A 332 -3.29 25.50 -3.28
N ASP A 333 -4.00 25.44 -2.14
CA ASP A 333 -3.84 26.32 -0.99
C ASP A 333 -3.03 25.67 0.15
N LEU A 334 -2.71 24.36 0.01
CA LEU A 334 -1.94 23.65 1.04
C LEU A 334 -0.48 24.11 1.08
N PRO A 335 0.05 24.45 2.27
CA PRO A 335 1.48 24.64 2.44
C PRO A 335 2.23 23.30 2.32
N LEU A 336 3.28 23.24 1.50
CA LEU A 336 4.04 22.01 1.23
C LEU A 336 5.45 22.06 1.81
N LEU A 337 5.90 20.93 2.39
CA LEU A 337 7.28 20.65 2.79
C LEU A 337 8.03 19.81 1.74
N VAL A 338 7.32 18.92 1.04
CA VAL A 338 7.84 18.14 -0.10
C VAL A 338 6.88 18.33 -1.26
N GLY A 339 7.41 18.64 -2.43
CA GLY A 339 6.64 18.78 -3.67
C GLY A 339 7.43 18.34 -4.90
N GLY A 340 6.88 18.60 -6.08
CA GLY A 340 7.46 18.23 -7.38
C GLY A 340 7.30 16.74 -7.71
N ALA A 341 8.13 16.26 -8.64
CA ALA A 341 8.13 14.89 -9.16
C ALA A 341 8.68 13.89 -8.14
N ARG A 342 8.02 13.74 -6.99
CA ARG A 342 8.47 12.96 -5.83
C ARG A 342 7.30 12.23 -5.17
N VAL A 343 7.63 11.15 -4.44
CA VAL A 343 6.66 10.36 -3.69
C VAL A 343 7.13 10.20 -2.24
N VAL A 344 6.38 10.76 -1.31
CA VAL A 344 6.59 10.56 0.13
C VAL A 344 6.12 9.15 0.50
N LYS A 345 7.04 8.31 0.99
CA LYS A 345 6.78 6.92 1.41
C LYS A 345 6.52 6.79 2.91
N GLY A 346 7.01 7.75 3.69
CA GLY A 346 6.87 7.78 5.13
C GLY A 346 7.44 9.09 5.68
N PHE A 347 6.95 9.53 6.82
CA PHE A 347 7.42 10.76 7.47
C PHE A 347 7.22 10.71 8.98
N ALA A 348 7.98 11.53 9.70
CA ALA A 348 7.86 11.71 11.14
C ALA A 348 8.28 13.12 11.54
N ALA A 349 7.78 13.59 12.70
CA ALA A 349 8.21 14.84 13.30
C ALA A 349 8.31 14.73 14.83
N ALA A 350 9.30 15.42 15.40
CA ALA A 350 9.44 15.65 16.85
C ALA A 350 9.96 17.06 17.07
N GLY A 351 9.14 17.95 17.63
CA GLY A 351 9.45 19.37 17.73
C GLY A 351 9.68 20.00 16.35
N GLU A 352 10.86 20.61 16.14
CA GLU A 352 11.24 21.20 14.85
C GLU A 352 11.87 20.21 13.85
N HIS A 353 12.15 18.98 14.30
CA HIS A 353 12.76 17.95 13.46
C HIS A 353 11.70 17.26 12.63
N VAL A 354 11.74 17.47 11.32
CA VAL A 354 10.87 16.78 10.35
C VAL A 354 11.73 15.96 9.41
N VAL A 355 11.37 14.72 9.20
CA VAL A 355 12.03 13.79 8.28
C VAL A 355 11.01 13.08 7.41
N ALA A 356 11.41 12.77 6.19
CA ALA A 356 10.60 11.97 5.28
C ALA A 356 11.46 10.98 4.49
N VAL A 357 10.89 9.84 4.13
CA VAL A 357 11.43 8.95 3.11
C VAL A 357 10.80 9.35 1.79
N VAL A 358 11.63 9.77 0.84
CA VAL A 358 11.18 10.35 -0.43
C VAL A 358 11.76 9.55 -1.59
N SER A 359 10.88 9.02 -2.44
CA SER A 359 11.20 8.33 -3.69
C SER A 359 11.08 9.29 -4.87
N ASP A 360 11.88 9.05 -5.91
CA ASP A 360 11.80 9.69 -7.22
C ASP A 360 12.25 8.69 -8.30
N PRO A 361 12.33 9.04 -9.60
CA PRO A 361 12.77 8.08 -10.63
C PRO A 361 14.18 7.50 -10.47
N GLY A 362 15.01 8.07 -9.57
CA GLY A 362 16.37 7.63 -9.29
C GLY A 362 16.56 6.86 -7.98
N THR A 363 15.51 6.75 -7.17
CA THR A 363 15.58 6.08 -5.86
C THR A 363 14.25 5.48 -5.42
N PRO A 364 14.24 4.28 -4.79
CA PRO A 364 13.03 3.74 -4.16
C PRO A 364 12.63 4.52 -2.88
N GLY A 365 13.55 5.31 -2.32
CA GLY A 365 13.31 6.17 -1.17
C GLY A 365 14.58 6.47 -0.39
N GLU A 366 14.93 7.76 -0.31
CA GLU A 366 16.01 8.27 0.56
C GLU A 366 15.41 8.98 1.77
N LEU A 367 16.08 8.90 2.92
CA LEU A 367 15.73 9.72 4.07
C LEU A 367 16.17 11.16 3.85
N VAL A 368 15.21 12.08 4.01
CA VAL A 368 15.41 13.52 3.80
C VAL A 368 15.06 14.27 5.08
N ARG A 369 15.94 15.18 5.53
CA ARG A 369 15.63 16.15 6.57
C ARG A 369 14.96 17.36 5.94
N LEU A 370 13.87 17.78 6.53
CA LEU A 370 13.06 18.90 6.07
C LEU A 370 13.17 20.07 7.07
N GLY A 371 12.75 21.24 6.64
CA GLY A 371 12.56 22.38 7.55
C GLY A 371 11.39 22.16 8.50
N PRO A 372 11.24 23.00 9.53
CA PRO A 372 10.12 22.91 10.48
C PRO A 372 8.79 23.13 9.74
N PRO A 373 7.63 22.63 10.28
CA PRO A 373 6.33 22.77 9.62
C PRO A 373 5.94 24.20 9.27
N SER A 374 6.42 25.18 10.05
CA SER A 374 6.23 26.61 9.79
C SER A 374 6.95 27.13 8.55
N SER A 375 7.93 26.38 8.01
CA SER A 375 8.63 26.73 6.77
C SER A 375 7.88 26.31 5.51
N ALA A 376 6.78 25.54 5.65
CA ALA A 376 5.96 25.14 4.52
C ALA A 376 5.35 26.37 3.83
N THR A 377 5.44 26.40 2.51
CA THR A 377 4.96 27.53 1.70
C THR A 377 3.73 27.18 0.90
N PRO A 378 2.70 28.04 0.87
CA PRO A 378 1.61 27.91 -0.09
C PRO A 378 2.11 28.15 -1.52
N GLY A 379 1.52 27.54 -2.53
CA GLY A 379 1.80 27.88 -3.91
C GLY A 379 2.15 26.73 -4.84
N GLY A 380 1.73 25.53 -4.48
CA GLY A 380 1.86 24.34 -5.34
C GLY A 380 3.20 23.62 -5.23
N PRO A 381 3.38 22.51 -5.98
CA PRO A 381 4.49 21.56 -5.80
C PRO A 381 5.89 22.16 -6.03
N GLU A 382 5.99 23.19 -6.87
CA GLU A 382 7.28 23.85 -7.19
C GLU A 382 7.78 24.79 -6.08
N SER A 383 6.92 25.18 -5.14
CA SER A 383 7.25 26.12 -4.07
C SER A 383 7.93 25.47 -2.86
N ALA A 384 7.90 24.14 -2.74
CA ALA A 384 8.50 23.43 -1.61
C ALA A 384 10.04 23.51 -1.66
N THR A 385 10.65 23.85 -0.53
CA THR A 385 12.10 23.86 -0.41
C THR A 385 12.65 22.43 -0.44
N PRO A 386 13.63 22.10 -1.29
CA PRO A 386 14.23 20.78 -1.26
C PRO A 386 14.84 20.50 0.12
N GLY A 387 14.47 19.39 0.72
CA GLY A 387 15.12 18.90 1.94
C GLY A 387 16.55 18.40 1.65
N THR A 388 17.29 18.07 2.71
CA THR A 388 18.64 17.49 2.60
C THR A 388 18.55 15.98 2.73
N ALA A 389 18.91 15.25 1.66
CA ALA A 389 19.06 13.79 1.75
C ALA A 389 20.20 13.44 2.71
N VAL A 390 19.95 12.52 3.62
CA VAL A 390 20.92 12.04 4.62
C VAL A 390 21.30 10.57 4.43
N THR A 391 20.70 9.90 3.45
CA THR A 391 21.04 8.54 3.01
C THR A 391 21.29 8.52 1.49
N ASP A 392 21.93 7.46 1.02
CA ASP A 392 22.13 7.15 -0.39
C ASP A 392 22.00 5.64 -0.63
N VAL A 393 20.86 5.06 -0.19
CA VAL A 393 20.63 3.61 -0.27
C VAL A 393 20.40 3.12 -1.70
N ALA A 394 20.09 4.03 -2.63
CA ALA A 394 19.86 3.70 -4.03
C ALA A 394 21.15 3.70 -4.90
N ALA A 395 22.31 4.02 -4.34
CA ALA A 395 23.57 4.05 -5.11
C ALA A 395 23.81 2.74 -5.89
N PRO A 396 23.64 1.54 -5.30
CA PRO A 396 23.85 0.28 -6.03
C PRO A 396 22.87 0.07 -7.21
N LEU A 397 21.63 0.60 -7.12
CA LEU A 397 20.66 0.55 -8.21
C LEU A 397 21.02 1.51 -9.35
N ARG A 398 21.45 2.73 -9.01
CA ARG A 398 21.88 3.68 -10.02
C ARG A 398 23.13 3.20 -10.78
N GLU A 399 24.05 2.49 -10.11
CA GLU A 399 25.19 1.83 -10.73
C GLU A 399 24.79 0.70 -11.70
N ALA A 400 23.70 -0.01 -11.40
CA ALA A 400 23.14 -1.02 -12.32
C ALA A 400 22.52 -0.40 -13.58
N GLY A 401 22.28 0.90 -13.58
CA GLY A 401 21.68 1.65 -14.69
C GLY A 401 20.16 1.64 -14.64
N LEU A 402 19.57 2.81 -14.47
CA LEU A 402 18.13 3.03 -14.47
C LEU A 402 17.66 3.54 -15.83
N ALA A 403 16.50 3.06 -16.27
CA ALA A 403 15.84 3.50 -17.47
C ALA A 403 15.21 4.90 -17.29
N ARG A 404 15.10 5.64 -18.37
CA ARG A 404 14.58 7.01 -18.38
C ARG A 404 13.07 7.02 -18.13
N HIS A 405 12.63 7.70 -17.09
CA HIS A 405 11.22 7.95 -16.76
C HIS A 405 10.77 9.27 -17.36
N VAL A 406 9.65 9.26 -18.09
CA VAL A 406 9.12 10.43 -18.83
C VAL A 406 7.64 10.60 -18.50
N GLU A 407 7.21 11.81 -18.19
CA GLU A 407 5.81 12.17 -18.09
C GLU A 407 5.17 12.21 -19.49
N LEU A 408 3.96 11.67 -19.61
CA LEU A 408 3.22 11.62 -20.86
C LEU A 408 1.78 12.12 -20.65
N THR A 409 1.30 12.91 -21.60
CA THR A 409 -0.08 13.41 -21.61
C THR A 409 -0.75 13.11 -22.95
N ALA A 410 -2.05 12.89 -22.90
CA ALA A 410 -2.88 12.63 -24.08
C ALA A 410 -4.24 13.29 -23.94
N THR A 411 -5.05 13.20 -24.98
CA THR A 411 -6.47 13.58 -24.95
C THR A 411 -7.30 12.39 -25.38
N SER A 412 -8.21 11.96 -24.52
CA SER A 412 -9.14 10.87 -24.80
C SER A 412 -10.10 11.22 -25.95
N SER A 413 -10.73 10.22 -26.53
CA SER A 413 -11.66 10.40 -27.66
C SER A 413 -12.87 11.29 -27.36
N ASP A 414 -13.21 11.48 -26.09
CA ASP A 414 -14.27 12.37 -25.61
C ASP A 414 -13.76 13.76 -25.19
N GLY A 415 -12.47 14.07 -25.44
CA GLY A 415 -11.83 15.33 -25.10
C GLY A 415 -11.28 15.41 -23.67
N TYR A 416 -11.35 14.32 -22.89
CA TYR A 416 -10.83 14.30 -21.52
C TYR A 416 -9.30 14.27 -21.49
N PRO A 417 -8.62 15.07 -20.63
CA PRO A 417 -7.18 15.04 -20.52
C PRO A 417 -6.72 13.76 -19.80
N VAL A 418 -5.78 13.04 -20.38
CA VAL A 418 -5.19 11.81 -19.86
C VAL A 418 -3.74 12.05 -19.49
N HIS A 419 -3.30 11.46 -18.39
CA HIS A 419 -1.95 11.56 -17.89
C HIS A 419 -1.40 10.17 -17.55
N GLY A 420 -0.08 10.04 -17.60
CA GLY A 420 0.64 8.82 -17.22
C GLY A 420 2.13 8.97 -17.49
N PHE A 421 2.82 7.85 -17.63
CA PHE A 421 4.28 7.84 -17.75
C PHE A 421 4.73 6.88 -18.84
N LEU A 422 5.97 7.07 -19.28
CA LEU A 422 6.68 6.20 -20.20
C LEU A 422 8.08 5.93 -19.65
N VAL A 423 8.45 4.65 -19.51
CA VAL A 423 9.80 4.25 -19.12
C VAL A 423 10.50 3.71 -20.35
N LEU A 424 11.60 4.36 -20.74
CA LEU A 424 12.29 4.09 -22.00
C LEU A 424 13.60 3.32 -21.78
N PRO A 425 13.83 2.26 -22.55
CA PRO A 425 15.10 1.56 -22.56
C PRO A 425 16.29 2.49 -22.90
N PRO A 426 17.51 2.14 -22.52
CA PRO A 426 18.70 2.81 -23.02
C PRO A 426 18.90 2.53 -24.52
N GLY A 427 19.41 3.50 -25.25
CA GLY A 427 19.74 3.37 -26.68
C GLY A 427 18.68 3.94 -27.62
N PRO A 428 18.97 3.93 -28.94
CA PRO A 428 18.02 4.43 -29.94
C PRO A 428 16.93 3.40 -30.19
N GLY A 429 15.67 3.87 -30.25
CA GLY A 429 14.53 3.04 -30.67
C GLY A 429 14.51 2.72 -32.20
N PRO A 430 13.38 2.23 -32.72
CA PRO A 430 12.14 2.02 -31.99
C PRO A 430 12.12 0.72 -31.17
N HIS A 431 11.66 0.79 -29.95
CA HIS A 431 11.54 -0.34 -29.02
C HIS A 431 10.14 -0.97 -29.09
N PRO A 432 9.98 -2.30 -28.90
CA PRO A 432 8.67 -2.89 -28.65
C PRO A 432 8.04 -2.26 -27.41
N VAL A 433 6.72 -2.13 -27.41
CA VAL A 433 5.97 -1.40 -26.39
C VAL A 433 5.20 -2.37 -25.49
N LEU A 434 5.24 -2.17 -24.18
CA LEU A 434 4.38 -2.81 -23.21
C LEU A 434 3.43 -1.75 -22.64
N LEU A 435 2.14 -1.94 -22.86
CA LEU A 435 1.09 -1.21 -22.13
C LEU A 435 0.86 -1.93 -20.82
N ASP A 436 1.29 -1.33 -19.71
CA ASP A 436 1.14 -1.89 -18.36
C ASP A 436 0.12 -1.06 -17.59
N VAL A 437 -1.01 -1.69 -17.20
CA VAL A 437 -2.14 -1.01 -16.53
C VAL A 437 -2.14 -1.34 -15.04
N HIS A 438 -2.17 -0.30 -14.20
CA HIS A 438 -2.16 -0.48 -12.73
C HIS A 438 -3.43 -1.13 -12.20
N GLY A 439 -3.35 -1.64 -10.96
CA GLY A 439 -4.48 -2.18 -10.19
C GLY A 439 -5.35 -1.07 -9.58
N GLY A 440 -6.34 -1.46 -8.81
CA GLY A 440 -7.26 -0.56 -8.13
C GLY A 440 -8.70 -0.72 -8.59
N PRO A 441 -9.32 0.16 -9.38
CA PRO A 441 -8.79 1.25 -10.21
C PRO A 441 -8.31 2.50 -9.47
N HIS A 442 -8.78 2.74 -8.23
CA HIS A 442 -8.39 3.91 -7.44
C HIS A 442 -6.99 3.71 -6.84
N ALA A 443 -5.99 3.72 -7.70
CA ALA A 443 -4.56 3.74 -7.50
C ALA A 443 -3.94 4.56 -8.65
N ALA A 444 -2.63 4.72 -8.70
CA ALA A 444 -1.96 5.42 -9.80
C ALA A 444 -0.51 4.96 -9.96
N TYR A 445 -0.01 4.98 -11.18
CA TYR A 445 1.42 5.07 -11.43
C TYR A 445 1.92 6.47 -11.12
N GLY A 446 3.18 6.60 -10.72
CA GLY A 446 3.72 7.87 -10.26
C GLY A 446 5.19 8.05 -10.51
N TRP A 447 5.72 9.12 -9.93
CA TRP A 447 7.13 9.52 -10.03
C TRP A 447 8.09 8.64 -9.25
N GLY A 448 7.60 7.79 -8.35
CA GLY A 448 8.45 6.86 -7.61
C GLY A 448 9.09 5.82 -8.52
N LEU A 449 10.30 5.40 -8.17
CA LEU A 449 10.97 4.31 -8.88
C LEU A 449 10.11 3.04 -8.82
N PHE A 450 9.79 2.46 -9.97
CA PHE A 450 8.96 1.27 -10.12
C PHE A 450 9.77 0.13 -10.72
N ASP A 451 10.03 -0.90 -9.95
CA ASP A 451 10.93 -2.01 -10.29
C ASP A 451 10.50 -2.78 -11.53
N GLU A 452 9.20 -3.07 -11.67
CA GLU A 452 8.67 -3.81 -12.82
C GLU A 452 8.97 -3.06 -14.13
N ALA A 453 8.63 -1.78 -14.21
CA ALA A 453 8.90 -0.97 -15.40
C ALA A 453 10.41 -0.85 -15.68
N GLN A 454 11.25 -0.78 -14.64
CA GLN A 454 12.70 -0.72 -14.76
C GLN A 454 13.28 -2.04 -15.30
N VAL A 455 12.76 -3.18 -14.85
CA VAL A 455 13.17 -4.51 -15.34
C VAL A 455 12.76 -4.69 -16.80
N TYR A 456 11.53 -4.34 -17.17
CA TYR A 456 11.06 -4.47 -18.56
C TYR A 456 11.81 -3.52 -19.50
N ALA A 457 12.08 -2.28 -19.06
CA ALA A 457 12.88 -1.36 -19.84
C ALA A 457 14.34 -1.81 -19.93
N GLY A 458 14.90 -2.40 -18.87
CA GLY A 458 16.23 -3.04 -18.90
C GLY A 458 16.32 -4.19 -19.90
N ALA A 459 15.20 -4.90 -20.13
CA ALA A 459 15.09 -5.95 -21.15
C ALA A 459 14.82 -5.42 -22.57
N GLY A 460 14.69 -4.09 -22.76
CA GLY A 460 14.56 -3.45 -24.07
C GLY A 460 13.14 -3.05 -24.49
N TYR A 461 12.17 -3.07 -23.58
CA TYR A 461 10.79 -2.66 -23.85
C TYR A 461 10.52 -1.24 -23.41
N ALA A 462 9.85 -0.43 -24.24
CA ALA A 462 9.26 0.83 -23.80
C ALA A 462 7.97 0.52 -23.03
N VAL A 463 7.85 1.01 -21.78
CA VAL A 463 6.73 0.68 -20.88
C VAL A 463 5.83 1.88 -20.71
N VAL A 464 4.59 1.81 -21.19
CA VAL A 464 3.55 2.84 -21.06
C VAL A 464 2.71 2.57 -19.82
N LEU A 465 2.63 3.54 -18.92
CA LEU A 465 2.01 3.46 -17.60
C LEU A 465 0.86 4.49 -17.51
N PRO A 466 -0.37 4.15 -17.94
CA PRO A 466 -1.50 5.07 -17.96
C PRO A 466 -2.13 5.24 -16.57
N ASN A 467 -2.65 6.46 -16.31
CA ASN A 467 -3.55 6.76 -15.21
C ASN A 467 -4.91 7.17 -15.78
N PRO A 468 -5.78 6.21 -16.13
CA PRO A 468 -7.10 6.50 -16.68
C PRO A 468 -8.04 7.08 -15.62
N ARG A 469 -9.19 7.59 -16.06
CA ARG A 469 -10.31 7.89 -15.16
C ARG A 469 -10.62 6.70 -14.26
N GLY A 470 -10.72 6.94 -12.97
CA GLY A 470 -10.73 5.93 -11.90
C GLY A 470 -9.49 6.02 -11.00
N SER A 471 -8.36 6.56 -11.50
CA SER A 471 -7.10 6.66 -10.76
C SER A 471 -7.16 7.66 -9.62
N ALA A 472 -6.32 7.45 -8.58
CA ALA A 472 -6.18 8.31 -7.41
C ALA A 472 -5.28 9.53 -7.69
N GLY A 473 -5.49 10.63 -6.94
CA GLY A 473 -4.64 11.83 -7.02
C GLY A 473 -4.95 12.76 -8.19
N TYR A 474 -6.12 12.64 -8.81
CA TYR A 474 -6.59 13.50 -9.91
C TYR A 474 -7.89 14.25 -9.58
N GLY A 475 -8.31 14.23 -8.33
CA GLY A 475 -9.60 14.73 -7.86
C GLY A 475 -10.66 13.64 -7.78
N GLN A 476 -11.67 13.85 -6.91
CA GLN A 476 -12.69 12.83 -6.65
C GLN A 476 -13.58 12.54 -7.86
N ASP A 477 -13.93 13.55 -8.65
CA ASP A 477 -14.70 13.36 -9.88
C ASP A 477 -13.97 12.45 -10.86
N HIS A 478 -12.64 12.57 -10.99
CA HIS A 478 -11.80 11.68 -11.80
C HIS A 478 -11.81 10.24 -11.23
N GLY A 479 -11.59 10.08 -9.93
CA GLY A 479 -11.60 8.77 -9.25
C GLY A 479 -12.96 8.06 -9.39
N ARG A 480 -14.05 8.81 -9.31
CA ARG A 480 -15.41 8.28 -9.43
C ARG A 480 -15.89 8.09 -10.86
N ALA A 481 -15.20 8.64 -11.86
CA ALA A 481 -15.64 8.57 -13.26
C ALA A 481 -15.74 7.14 -13.81
N ALA A 482 -14.98 6.18 -13.26
CA ALA A 482 -15.04 4.76 -13.61
C ALA A 482 -16.18 3.99 -12.91
N VAL A 483 -16.82 4.55 -11.88
CA VAL A 483 -17.90 3.88 -11.15
C VAL A 483 -19.06 3.61 -12.10
N ARG A 484 -19.45 2.36 -12.24
CA ARG A 484 -20.46 1.84 -13.18
C ARG A 484 -20.16 2.10 -14.65
N ARG A 485 -18.88 2.28 -14.98
CA ARG A 485 -18.42 2.61 -16.34
C ARG A 485 -17.14 1.88 -16.74
N PHE A 486 -16.83 0.76 -16.10
CA PHE A 486 -15.70 -0.09 -16.47
C PHE A 486 -15.81 -0.56 -17.92
N GLY A 487 -14.67 -0.64 -18.59
CA GLY A 487 -14.61 -1.05 -19.98
C GLY A 487 -15.05 0.05 -20.97
N THR A 488 -15.26 1.30 -20.53
CA THR A 488 -15.72 2.42 -21.37
C THR A 488 -14.75 3.60 -21.32
N VAL A 489 -14.94 4.54 -20.38
CA VAL A 489 -14.10 5.75 -20.26
C VAL A 489 -12.65 5.44 -19.90
N ASP A 490 -12.44 4.45 -19.08
CA ASP A 490 -11.15 3.94 -18.68
C ASP A 490 -10.38 3.32 -19.87
N VAL A 491 -11.04 2.54 -20.70
CA VAL A 491 -10.47 2.01 -21.96
C VAL A 491 -10.08 3.14 -22.92
N ALA A 492 -10.97 4.12 -23.11
CA ALA A 492 -10.68 5.26 -23.97
C ALA A 492 -9.42 6.02 -23.55
N ASP A 493 -9.24 6.21 -22.22
CA ASP A 493 -8.09 6.89 -21.65
C ASP A 493 -6.81 6.07 -21.80
N VAL A 494 -6.87 4.76 -21.49
CA VAL A 494 -5.73 3.84 -21.63
C VAL A 494 -5.22 3.81 -23.06
N LEU A 495 -6.13 3.69 -24.04
CA LEU A 495 -5.76 3.65 -25.45
C LEU A 495 -5.26 5.02 -25.95
N ALA A 496 -5.81 6.13 -25.48
CA ALA A 496 -5.34 7.46 -25.85
C ALA A 496 -3.89 7.70 -25.39
N LEU A 497 -3.51 7.26 -24.19
CA LEU A 497 -2.12 7.38 -23.74
C LEU A 497 -1.18 6.45 -24.49
N LEU A 498 -1.61 5.23 -24.82
CA LEU A 498 -0.88 4.35 -25.70
C LEU A 498 -0.62 5.00 -27.06
N ASP A 499 -1.66 5.56 -27.69
CA ASP A 499 -1.53 6.21 -29.00
C ASP A 499 -0.51 7.37 -28.94
N ALA A 500 -0.54 8.19 -27.89
CA ALA A 500 0.44 9.27 -27.71
C ALA A 500 1.87 8.73 -27.56
N ALA A 501 2.07 7.60 -26.88
CA ALA A 501 3.38 6.97 -26.79
C ALA A 501 3.86 6.43 -28.15
N LEU A 502 2.94 5.88 -28.96
CA LEU A 502 3.26 5.32 -30.29
C LEU A 502 3.59 6.40 -31.36
N GLU A 503 3.28 7.66 -31.11
CA GLU A 503 3.73 8.78 -31.93
C GLU A 503 5.23 9.12 -31.71
N LEU A 504 5.83 8.64 -30.64
CA LEU A 504 7.23 8.89 -30.34
C LEU A 504 8.15 7.96 -31.18
N PRO A 505 9.27 8.48 -31.73
CA PRO A 505 10.17 7.69 -32.58
C PRO A 505 10.86 6.54 -31.82
N GLU A 506 10.88 6.57 -30.51
CA GLU A 506 11.42 5.53 -29.66
C GLU A 506 10.52 4.28 -29.54
N CYS A 507 9.24 4.38 -29.93
CA CYS A 507 8.22 3.33 -29.75
C CYS A 507 7.84 2.66 -31.08
N ASP A 508 7.83 1.33 -31.14
CA ASP A 508 7.38 0.58 -32.33
C ASP A 508 5.89 0.23 -32.23
N GLY A 509 5.07 1.02 -32.89
CA GLY A 509 3.60 0.84 -32.90
C GLY A 509 3.09 -0.45 -33.54
N ARG A 510 3.95 -1.26 -34.16
CA ARG A 510 3.61 -2.58 -34.71
C ARG A 510 3.88 -3.73 -33.74
N ARG A 511 4.60 -3.46 -32.67
CA ARG A 511 5.04 -4.45 -31.68
C ARG A 511 4.58 -4.01 -30.28
N VAL A 512 3.29 -4.18 -30.01
CA VAL A 512 2.66 -3.75 -28.74
C VAL A 512 2.13 -4.96 -27.99
N GLY A 513 2.51 -5.10 -26.73
CA GLY A 513 1.95 -6.04 -25.77
C GLY A 513 1.09 -5.32 -24.73
N VAL A 514 0.16 -6.03 -24.08
CA VAL A 514 -0.66 -5.50 -23.00
C VAL A 514 -0.51 -6.36 -21.75
N MET A 515 -0.36 -5.71 -20.59
CA MET A 515 -0.25 -6.39 -19.31
C MET A 515 -0.79 -5.56 -18.16
N GLY A 516 -0.96 -6.19 -17.01
CA GLY A 516 -1.36 -5.53 -15.79
C GLY A 516 -1.86 -6.50 -14.74
N GLY A 517 -1.97 -6.04 -13.50
CA GLY A 517 -2.40 -6.84 -12.35
C GLY A 517 -3.70 -6.33 -11.71
N SER A 518 -4.53 -7.27 -11.19
CA SER A 518 -5.78 -6.92 -10.52
C SER A 518 -6.78 -6.24 -11.47
N TYR A 519 -7.18 -5.00 -11.22
CA TYR A 519 -7.93 -4.21 -12.21
C TYR A 519 -7.17 -4.08 -13.54
N GLY A 520 -5.84 -3.91 -13.52
CA GLY A 520 -5.02 -3.92 -14.75
C GLY A 520 -5.05 -5.27 -15.48
N GLY A 521 -5.15 -6.38 -14.75
CA GLY A 521 -5.36 -7.70 -15.32
C GLY A 521 -6.76 -7.86 -15.93
N PHE A 522 -7.80 -7.29 -15.30
CA PHE A 522 -9.13 -7.14 -15.90
C PHE A 522 -9.03 -6.35 -17.22
N MET A 523 -8.39 -5.18 -17.20
CA MET A 523 -8.21 -4.34 -18.38
C MET A 523 -7.45 -5.07 -19.49
N THR A 524 -6.41 -5.83 -19.15
CA THR A 524 -5.67 -6.66 -20.12
C THR A 524 -6.58 -7.67 -20.80
N SER A 525 -7.35 -8.44 -20.05
CA SER A 525 -8.29 -9.43 -20.60
C SER A 525 -9.42 -8.77 -21.39
N TRP A 526 -9.88 -7.60 -20.95
CA TRP A 526 -10.89 -6.79 -21.65
C TRP A 526 -10.38 -6.28 -22.99
N LEU A 527 -9.19 -5.68 -23.02
CA LEU A 527 -8.56 -5.19 -24.26
C LEU A 527 -8.22 -6.35 -25.22
N ALA A 528 -7.82 -7.50 -24.70
CA ALA A 528 -7.55 -8.70 -25.50
C ALA A 528 -8.80 -9.23 -26.24
N SER A 529 -10.01 -8.94 -25.74
CA SER A 529 -11.28 -9.31 -26.38
C SER A 529 -11.90 -8.18 -27.22
N HIS A 530 -11.75 -6.92 -26.81
CA HIS A 530 -12.42 -5.76 -27.45
C HIS A 530 -11.56 -4.98 -28.44
N ALA A 531 -10.23 -5.12 -28.35
CA ALA A 531 -9.28 -4.46 -29.26
C ALA A 531 -8.09 -5.39 -29.60
N PRO A 532 -8.33 -6.68 -29.98
CA PRO A 532 -7.26 -7.66 -30.18
C PRO A 532 -6.27 -7.26 -31.27
N GLU A 533 -6.68 -6.45 -32.24
CA GLU A 533 -5.84 -5.97 -33.35
C GLU A 533 -4.74 -4.99 -32.90
N ARG A 534 -4.86 -4.45 -31.68
CA ARG A 534 -3.89 -3.49 -31.13
C ARG A 534 -2.66 -4.21 -30.52
N PHE A 535 -2.77 -5.49 -30.20
CA PHE A 535 -1.78 -6.20 -29.39
C PHE A 535 -1.35 -7.51 -30.03
N VAL A 536 -0.07 -7.85 -29.90
CA VAL A 536 0.47 -9.13 -30.37
C VAL A 536 0.32 -10.26 -29.37
N ALA A 537 0.31 -9.93 -28.07
CA ALA A 537 0.09 -10.85 -26.96
C ALA A 537 -0.29 -10.09 -25.69
N GLY A 538 -0.73 -10.80 -24.64
CA GLY A 538 -1.07 -10.20 -23.34
C GLY A 538 -0.61 -11.02 -22.15
N ILE A 539 -0.50 -10.37 -20.97
CA ILE A 539 -0.29 -11.00 -19.66
C ILE A 539 -1.34 -10.49 -18.69
N SER A 540 -2.30 -11.35 -18.32
CA SER A 540 -3.34 -11.05 -17.34
C SER A 540 -2.94 -11.61 -15.98
N GLU A 541 -2.56 -10.74 -15.02
CA GLU A 541 -2.08 -11.16 -13.72
C GLU A 541 -3.11 -10.86 -12.62
N ARG A 542 -3.36 -11.82 -11.71
CA ARG A 542 -4.26 -11.70 -10.54
C ARG A 542 -5.53 -10.89 -10.84
N ALA A 543 -6.16 -11.19 -11.97
CA ALA A 543 -7.21 -10.39 -12.59
C ALA A 543 -8.60 -10.69 -12.05
N VAL A 544 -9.51 -9.73 -12.16
CA VAL A 544 -10.95 -9.99 -12.10
C VAL A 544 -11.44 -10.32 -13.51
N ASN A 545 -11.71 -11.60 -13.78
CA ASN A 545 -12.19 -12.07 -15.08
C ASN A 545 -13.69 -12.39 -15.10
N ALA A 546 -14.32 -12.52 -13.93
CA ALA A 546 -15.71 -12.90 -13.78
C ALA A 546 -16.33 -12.20 -12.57
N TRP A 547 -17.01 -11.09 -12.78
CA TRP A 547 -17.61 -10.28 -11.72
C TRP A 547 -18.73 -10.99 -10.96
N ASP A 548 -19.44 -11.90 -11.62
CA ASP A 548 -20.51 -12.71 -11.01
C ASP A 548 -19.99 -13.58 -9.86
N SER A 549 -18.83 -14.24 -10.05
CA SER A 549 -18.22 -15.06 -9.00
C SER A 549 -17.34 -14.24 -8.06
N PHE A 550 -16.62 -13.23 -8.55
CA PHE A 550 -15.82 -12.32 -7.73
C PHE A 550 -16.64 -11.73 -6.58
N ARG A 551 -17.88 -11.29 -6.86
CA ARG A 551 -18.80 -10.73 -5.86
C ARG A 551 -19.01 -11.67 -4.65
N GLY A 552 -19.03 -12.98 -4.86
CA GLY A 552 -19.31 -13.97 -3.81
C GLY A 552 -18.07 -14.67 -3.27
N SER A 553 -16.93 -14.57 -3.95
CA SER A 553 -15.71 -15.33 -3.62
C SER A 553 -14.53 -14.45 -3.18
N SER A 554 -14.54 -13.14 -3.45
CA SER A 554 -13.51 -12.19 -2.99
C SER A 554 -13.73 -11.78 -1.52
N ASP A 555 -12.65 -11.45 -0.82
CA ASP A 555 -12.70 -10.88 0.53
C ASP A 555 -13.38 -9.50 0.58
N ILE A 556 -13.38 -8.76 -0.55
CA ILE A 556 -14.02 -7.46 -0.71
C ILE A 556 -15.21 -7.49 -1.68
N GLY A 557 -15.49 -8.63 -2.31
CA GLY A 557 -16.41 -8.73 -3.44
C GLY A 557 -17.82 -8.23 -3.14
N TYR A 558 -18.33 -8.48 -1.94
CA TYR A 558 -19.70 -8.16 -1.53
C TYR A 558 -20.02 -6.65 -1.55
N PHE A 559 -19.03 -5.78 -1.35
CA PHE A 559 -19.22 -4.33 -1.42
C PHE A 559 -18.54 -3.70 -2.65
N PHE A 560 -17.36 -4.21 -3.05
CA PHE A 560 -16.58 -3.67 -4.15
C PHE A 560 -17.31 -3.82 -5.50
N ALA A 561 -17.79 -5.03 -5.81
CA ALA A 561 -18.52 -5.29 -7.04
C ALA A 561 -19.83 -4.48 -7.11
N SER A 562 -20.58 -4.44 -5.99
CA SER A 562 -21.83 -3.68 -5.90
C SER A 562 -21.63 -2.18 -6.15
N ALA A 563 -20.55 -1.60 -5.64
CA ALA A 563 -20.28 -0.17 -5.80
C ALA A 563 -19.72 0.17 -7.21
N TYR A 564 -18.75 -0.61 -7.73
CA TYR A 564 -18.15 -0.31 -9.05
C TYR A 564 -18.95 -0.78 -10.25
N VAL A 565 -19.58 -1.97 -10.17
CA VAL A 565 -20.27 -2.59 -11.32
C VAL A 565 -21.77 -2.57 -11.12
N GLY A 566 -22.24 -2.95 -9.96
CA GLY A 566 -23.66 -3.09 -9.62
C GLY A 566 -24.01 -4.47 -9.12
N ASP A 567 -25.32 -4.68 -8.91
CA ASP A 567 -25.85 -5.91 -8.32
C ASP A 567 -26.57 -6.80 -9.33
N ASP A 568 -26.87 -6.26 -10.51
CA ASP A 568 -27.59 -6.98 -11.55
C ASP A 568 -26.71 -8.04 -12.21
N ARG A 569 -27.26 -9.26 -12.35
CA ARG A 569 -26.51 -10.41 -12.86
C ARG A 569 -26.09 -10.27 -14.32
N GLU A 570 -26.94 -9.66 -15.13
CA GLU A 570 -26.68 -9.47 -16.56
C GLU A 570 -25.52 -8.47 -16.73
N THR A 571 -25.58 -7.35 -16.02
CA THR A 571 -24.48 -6.36 -15.97
C THR A 571 -23.17 -6.97 -15.48
N LEU A 572 -23.19 -7.73 -14.37
CA LEU A 572 -21.99 -8.40 -13.84
C LEU A 572 -21.38 -9.36 -14.89
N TRP A 573 -22.21 -10.08 -15.64
CA TRP A 573 -21.73 -10.98 -16.68
C TRP A 573 -21.19 -10.22 -17.89
N GLU A 574 -21.94 -9.24 -18.40
CA GLU A 574 -21.54 -8.45 -19.59
C GLU A 574 -20.22 -7.70 -19.43
N ILE A 575 -19.92 -7.22 -18.21
CA ILE A 575 -18.64 -6.56 -17.89
C ILE A 575 -17.52 -7.56 -17.59
N SER A 576 -17.80 -8.85 -17.50
CA SER A 576 -16.79 -9.87 -17.24
C SER A 576 -15.99 -10.21 -18.51
N PRO A 577 -14.65 -10.11 -18.52
CA PRO A 577 -13.84 -10.59 -19.63
C PRO A 577 -14.14 -12.04 -20.03
N LEU A 578 -14.54 -12.88 -19.09
CA LEU A 578 -14.95 -14.27 -19.35
C LEU A 578 -16.16 -14.37 -20.29
N ALA A 579 -17.09 -13.43 -20.26
CA ALA A 579 -18.24 -13.41 -21.16
C ALA A 579 -17.82 -13.20 -22.63
N HIS A 580 -16.66 -12.60 -22.84
CA HIS A 580 -16.07 -12.27 -24.15
C HIS A 580 -14.84 -13.14 -24.47
N ALA A 581 -14.67 -14.27 -23.76
CA ALA A 581 -13.51 -15.14 -23.97
C ALA A 581 -13.38 -15.64 -25.41
N ASP A 582 -14.50 -15.78 -26.13
CA ASP A 582 -14.52 -16.20 -27.54
C ASP A 582 -13.89 -15.18 -28.49
N ASP A 583 -13.80 -13.92 -28.10
CA ASP A 583 -13.22 -12.83 -28.88
C ASP A 583 -11.73 -12.59 -28.59
N ILE A 584 -11.17 -13.19 -27.54
CA ILE A 584 -9.73 -13.14 -27.24
C ILE A 584 -8.97 -13.97 -28.27
N ARG A 585 -8.28 -13.33 -29.20
CA ARG A 585 -7.58 -13.97 -30.32
C ARG A 585 -6.05 -13.90 -30.21
N ILE A 586 -5.54 -13.08 -29.30
CA ILE A 586 -4.10 -12.97 -29.05
C ILE A 586 -3.65 -14.04 -28.06
N PRO A 587 -2.37 -14.48 -28.12
CA PRO A 587 -1.80 -15.31 -27.08
C PRO A 587 -1.90 -14.63 -25.70
N LEU A 588 -2.32 -15.35 -24.68
CA LEU A 588 -2.54 -14.80 -23.33
C LEU A 588 -1.87 -15.68 -22.26
N LEU A 589 -0.92 -15.10 -21.52
CA LEU A 589 -0.38 -15.68 -20.29
C LEU A 589 -1.27 -15.20 -19.10
N ILE A 590 -1.69 -16.15 -18.28
CA ILE A 590 -2.45 -15.88 -17.06
C ILE A 590 -1.54 -16.19 -15.86
N ILE A 591 -1.24 -15.18 -15.04
CA ILE A 591 -0.42 -15.33 -13.83
C ILE A 591 -1.31 -15.15 -12.60
N HIS A 592 -1.22 -16.08 -11.63
CA HIS A 592 -2.02 -15.98 -10.42
C HIS A 592 -1.33 -16.62 -9.21
N SER A 593 -1.76 -16.24 -8.01
CA SER A 593 -1.30 -16.82 -6.75
C SER A 593 -2.38 -17.74 -6.16
N GLU A 594 -1.97 -18.89 -5.59
CA GLU A 594 -2.92 -19.89 -5.09
C GLU A 594 -3.74 -19.41 -3.88
N GLN A 595 -3.16 -18.51 -3.06
CA GLN A 595 -3.79 -17.98 -1.85
C GLN A 595 -4.28 -16.53 -2.02
N ASP A 596 -4.53 -16.11 -3.25
CA ASP A 596 -5.15 -14.82 -3.54
C ASP A 596 -6.62 -14.83 -3.13
N TRP A 597 -6.96 -14.13 -2.05
CA TRP A 597 -8.32 -13.96 -1.57
C TRP A 597 -8.97 -12.67 -2.07
N ARG A 598 -8.18 -11.74 -2.60
CA ARG A 598 -8.64 -10.51 -3.21
C ARG A 598 -9.26 -10.75 -4.58
N CYS A 599 -8.50 -11.36 -5.48
CA CYS A 599 -8.98 -11.90 -6.74
C CYS A 599 -8.82 -13.41 -6.68
N PRO A 600 -9.81 -14.18 -6.24
CA PRO A 600 -9.65 -15.61 -6.00
C PRO A 600 -9.16 -16.37 -7.23
N VAL A 601 -8.32 -17.38 -7.01
CA VAL A 601 -7.63 -18.15 -8.08
C VAL A 601 -8.59 -18.72 -9.15
N GLU A 602 -9.87 -18.95 -8.80
CA GLU A 602 -10.89 -19.40 -9.76
C GLU A 602 -11.13 -18.39 -10.90
N GLN A 603 -10.81 -17.11 -10.70
CA GLN A 603 -10.87 -16.08 -11.73
C GLN A 603 -9.92 -16.41 -12.90
N ALA A 604 -8.70 -16.84 -12.58
CA ALA A 604 -7.72 -17.32 -13.56
C ALA A 604 -8.12 -18.66 -14.17
N GLN A 605 -8.56 -19.62 -13.35
CA GLN A 605 -8.94 -20.96 -13.77
C GLN A 605 -10.12 -20.95 -14.76
N ARG A 606 -11.12 -20.10 -14.54
CA ARG A 606 -12.28 -19.97 -15.42
C ARG A 606 -11.87 -19.43 -16.80
N LEU A 607 -11.10 -18.36 -16.85
CA LEU A 607 -10.64 -17.78 -18.12
C LEU A 607 -9.71 -18.75 -18.87
N TYR A 608 -8.74 -19.35 -18.18
CA TYR A 608 -7.84 -20.35 -18.76
C TYR A 608 -8.62 -21.52 -19.39
N THR A 609 -9.59 -22.06 -18.66
CA THR A 609 -10.39 -23.18 -19.15
C THR A 609 -11.19 -22.81 -20.39
N ALA A 610 -11.85 -21.65 -20.39
CA ALA A 610 -12.61 -21.15 -21.54
C ALA A 610 -11.72 -21.01 -22.78
N LEU A 611 -10.51 -20.45 -22.64
CA LEU A 611 -9.55 -20.28 -23.71
C LEU A 611 -9.02 -21.62 -24.23
N LYS A 612 -8.65 -22.55 -23.33
CA LYS A 612 -8.12 -23.87 -23.72
C LYS A 612 -9.13 -24.75 -24.44
N LEU A 613 -10.38 -24.77 -24.01
CA LEU A 613 -11.43 -25.58 -24.65
C LEU A 613 -11.71 -25.18 -26.11
N ARG A 614 -11.48 -23.94 -26.46
CA ARG A 614 -11.59 -23.47 -27.85
C ARG A 614 -10.26 -23.51 -28.63
N GLY A 615 -9.18 -24.00 -28.04
CA GLY A 615 -7.88 -24.14 -28.69
C GLY A 615 -7.09 -22.83 -28.80
N ALA A 616 -7.41 -21.82 -27.99
CA ALA A 616 -6.63 -20.57 -27.96
C ALA A 616 -5.23 -20.81 -27.40
N GLU A 617 -4.26 -20.04 -27.88
CA GLU A 617 -2.91 -20.05 -27.36
C GLU A 617 -2.86 -19.36 -26.00
N THR A 618 -2.78 -20.14 -24.93
CA THR A 618 -2.77 -19.64 -23.55
C THR A 618 -2.01 -20.56 -22.62
N GLU A 619 -1.36 -19.97 -21.65
CA GLU A 619 -0.68 -20.64 -20.53
C GLU A 619 -1.20 -20.06 -19.21
N MET A 620 -1.13 -20.84 -18.13
CA MET A 620 -1.44 -20.38 -16.79
C MET A 620 -0.28 -20.73 -15.86
N LEU A 621 0.24 -19.72 -15.16
CA LEU A 621 1.31 -19.86 -14.16
C LEU A 621 0.72 -19.58 -12.77
N LEU A 622 0.82 -20.56 -11.85
CA LEU A 622 0.34 -20.47 -10.49
C LEU A 622 1.51 -20.45 -9.51
N PHE A 623 1.51 -19.49 -8.57
CA PHE A 623 2.49 -19.37 -7.52
C PHE A 623 1.97 -19.94 -6.21
N PRO A 624 2.58 -21.04 -5.69
CA PRO A 624 2.13 -21.68 -4.46
C PRO A 624 2.45 -20.83 -3.24
N GLY A 625 1.49 -20.75 -2.31
CA GLY A 625 1.65 -20.07 -1.05
C GLY A 625 1.66 -18.53 -1.10
N GLU A 626 1.51 -17.93 -2.28
CA GLU A 626 1.44 -16.47 -2.46
C GLU A 626 -0.01 -15.97 -2.46
N GLY A 627 -0.18 -14.71 -2.04
CA GLY A 627 -1.43 -13.96 -2.08
C GLY A 627 -1.46 -12.92 -3.20
N HIS A 628 -2.37 -11.95 -3.10
CA HIS A 628 -2.58 -10.90 -4.10
C HIS A 628 -1.34 -10.01 -4.32
N GLU A 629 -0.49 -9.87 -3.31
CA GLU A 629 0.64 -8.94 -3.30
C GLU A 629 1.97 -9.56 -3.77
N LEU A 630 1.94 -10.71 -4.46
CA LEU A 630 3.15 -11.41 -4.97
C LEU A 630 4.16 -10.45 -5.63
N SER A 631 3.72 -9.62 -6.57
CA SER A 631 4.63 -8.75 -7.34
C SER A 631 5.32 -7.69 -6.48
N ARG A 632 4.71 -7.29 -5.34
CA ARG A 632 5.18 -6.21 -4.46
C ARG A 632 5.96 -6.73 -3.24
N SER A 633 5.44 -7.77 -2.59
CA SER A 633 5.94 -8.27 -1.30
C SER A 633 5.99 -9.79 -1.19
N GLY A 634 5.80 -10.51 -2.31
CA GLY A 634 5.98 -11.95 -2.38
C GLY A 634 7.40 -12.37 -2.09
N ARG A 635 7.62 -13.67 -1.94
CA ARG A 635 8.95 -14.23 -1.70
C ARG A 635 9.94 -13.79 -2.78
N PRO A 636 11.17 -13.42 -2.45
CA PRO A 636 12.17 -12.96 -3.41
C PRO A 636 12.36 -13.91 -4.60
N ARG A 637 12.42 -15.23 -4.34
CA ARG A 637 12.53 -16.25 -5.43
C ARG A 637 11.31 -16.22 -6.35
N HIS A 638 10.11 -16.13 -5.81
CA HIS A 638 8.89 -16.07 -6.62
C HIS A 638 8.82 -14.79 -7.44
N ARG A 639 9.28 -13.66 -6.91
CA ARG A 639 9.38 -12.41 -7.67
C ARG A 639 10.36 -12.56 -8.85
N LEU A 640 11.53 -13.16 -8.65
CA LEU A 640 12.49 -13.43 -9.71
C LEU A 640 11.92 -14.41 -10.76
N GLN A 641 11.27 -15.50 -10.32
CA GLN A 641 10.62 -16.47 -11.21
C GLN A 641 9.48 -15.83 -12.00
N ARG A 642 8.73 -14.92 -11.38
CA ARG A 642 7.70 -14.13 -12.07
C ARG A 642 8.31 -13.27 -13.18
N PHE A 643 9.38 -12.53 -12.90
CA PHE A 643 10.07 -11.74 -13.92
C PHE A 643 10.61 -12.63 -15.05
N ALA A 644 11.22 -13.77 -14.73
CA ALA A 644 11.72 -14.70 -15.72
C ALA A 644 10.61 -15.20 -16.66
N ALA A 645 9.46 -15.60 -16.11
CA ALA A 645 8.30 -16.05 -16.88
C ALA A 645 7.72 -14.94 -17.77
N ILE A 646 7.61 -13.72 -17.26
CA ILE A 646 7.13 -12.54 -18.01
C ILE A 646 8.08 -12.23 -19.17
N LEU A 647 9.39 -12.18 -18.93
CA LEU A 647 10.38 -11.89 -19.96
C LEU A 647 10.49 -13.03 -20.98
N GLU A 648 10.35 -14.30 -20.57
CA GLU A 648 10.27 -15.44 -21.48
C GLU A 648 9.05 -15.33 -22.40
N TRP A 649 7.86 -14.99 -21.86
CA TRP A 649 6.66 -14.76 -22.65
C TRP A 649 6.87 -13.67 -23.69
N TRP A 650 7.38 -12.52 -23.28
CA TRP A 650 7.63 -11.41 -24.20
C TRP A 650 8.70 -11.74 -25.24
N SER A 651 9.70 -12.52 -24.91
CA SER A 651 10.73 -12.93 -25.90
C SER A 651 10.16 -13.79 -27.05
N ARG A 652 9.06 -14.50 -26.80
CA ARG A 652 8.37 -15.32 -27.83
C ARG A 652 7.52 -14.46 -28.77
N TYR A 653 6.86 -13.44 -28.27
CA TYR A 653 5.88 -12.68 -29.04
C TYR A 653 6.33 -11.25 -29.39
N LEU A 654 7.24 -10.70 -28.63
CA LEU A 654 7.83 -9.37 -28.80
C LEU A 654 9.35 -9.40 -28.72
N PRO A 655 10.05 -10.15 -29.59
CA PRO A 655 11.51 -10.28 -29.51
C PRO A 655 12.20 -8.92 -29.65
N VAL A 656 13.21 -8.66 -28.80
CA VAL A 656 14.06 -7.47 -28.87
C VAL A 656 15.28 -7.80 -29.73
N GLU A 657 15.54 -7.02 -30.78
CA GLU A 657 16.68 -7.23 -31.67
C GLU A 657 17.99 -6.93 -30.92
N GLY A 658 18.91 -7.90 -30.87
CA GLY A 658 20.23 -7.78 -30.23
C GLY A 658 20.26 -8.08 -28.74
N GLY A 659 19.13 -8.36 -28.11
CA GLY A 659 19.01 -8.79 -26.72
C GLY A 659 19.14 -10.32 -26.62
N GLY A 660 20.32 -10.84 -26.37
CA GLY A 660 20.47 -12.21 -25.92
C GLY A 660 19.90 -12.30 -24.50
N VAL A 661 18.68 -12.85 -24.35
CA VAL A 661 18.18 -13.27 -23.03
C VAL A 661 19.14 -14.33 -22.51
N ALA A 662 19.87 -14.05 -21.45
CA ALA A 662 20.63 -15.09 -20.74
C ALA A 662 19.58 -16.14 -20.32
N GLN A 663 19.74 -17.36 -20.85
CA GLN A 663 18.90 -18.49 -20.43
C GLN A 663 19.09 -18.66 -18.92
N PRO A 664 18.01 -18.75 -18.12
CA PRO A 664 18.14 -19.09 -16.72
C PRO A 664 18.86 -20.43 -16.61
N ALA A 665 19.85 -20.50 -15.74
CA ALA A 665 20.48 -21.77 -15.37
C ALA A 665 19.40 -22.70 -14.81
N ALA A 666 19.34 -23.91 -15.33
CA ALA A 666 18.36 -24.94 -15.02
C ALA A 666 18.34 -25.36 -13.55
#